data_968d5d1f800ffab2b7bf10d47f49b88b
#
_entry.id   968d5d1f800ffab2b7bf10d47f49b88b
#
_cell.length_a   1.000
_cell.length_b   1.000
_cell.length_c   1.000
_cell.angle_alpha   90.00
_cell.angle_beta   90.00
_cell.angle_gamma   90.00
#
_symmetry.space_group_name_H-M   'P 1'
#
loop_
_entity.id
_entity.type
_entity.pdbx_description
1 polymer ?
#
loop_
_entity_poly.entity_id
_entity_poly.type
_entity_poly.pdbx_seq_one_letter_code
_entity_poly.pdbx_strand_id
1 'polypeptide(L)'
;MADALFQIAEPGESRSKHACRTRAVGIDLGTTNSLVAIVDAGKPTALTDESGDAIVASVVHYGAGGDVVVGADARDRLAVDFPRDTIASVKRFMGRGPRDAEATRKLTPYQFFQGAGDQSVVRFAVAGGRAVTPLEVSAEILRVLRARAEEALAGPLAGAVITVPAYFDDGQRQATRDAGRLAGLEVLRLLNEPTAAALAYGLDKQAEGTFAVFDLGGGTFDVSILKLENGVFEVKSTGGDSALGGDDFDRTIAEALLARADGADASDAHVVRRVLDAARALKEKLTTESEASVDVALAPGKTTTLRLTRSEMEALVTPVLQRCAPPLKRALADAGVERGHLSGVILVGGATRMPLVRRFVEEWFGQKPLADIDPDQVVALGAAIQADMLAGGAGHDDVLLLDVVPLSLGLETMGGVAEKLIHRNTTVPCGARQTFTTFADKQTGFDLHVVQGERELVSECRSLARFTLKGIPPMPAGMARLEVTFMVDADGILRVAAREETTGQEASIEVKPSYGLTDDEVEKMILDSFAHAEDDVKARLLAEQRVEADGIVAAARAAMQDAPELLEDGEREAIDAALKGVEAARAGSDHHAIRQAVEALDHASKPFATRRMNRALEQGFRGRAVDAVDATLNETPRGPGGR
;
A
#
# COMPACT_ATOMS: atom_id res chain seq x y z
N MET A 1 2.58 -33.24 -0.55
CA MET A 1 3.18 -31.91 -0.33
C MET A 1 2.10 -30.92 0.13
N ALA A 2 1.43 -31.25 1.24
CA ALA A 2 0.32 -30.44 1.77
C ALA A 2 0.67 -29.78 3.13
N ASP A 3 1.94 -29.84 3.57
CA ASP A 3 2.33 -29.44 4.94
C ASP A 3 3.09 -28.11 5.02
N ALA A 4 3.11 -27.29 3.95
CA ALA A 4 3.85 -26.02 3.94
C ALA A 4 2.98 -24.78 4.22
N LEU A 5 1.67 -24.93 4.46
CA LEU A 5 0.74 -23.80 4.55
C LEU A 5 0.42 -23.31 5.97
N PHE A 6 0.90 -23.99 7.01
CA PHE A 6 0.67 -23.61 8.40
C PHE A 6 1.90 -23.86 9.27
N GLN A 7 3.02 -23.18 8.99
CA GLN A 7 4.03 -22.99 10.03
C GLN A 7 3.74 -21.68 10.78
N ILE A 8 2.64 -21.65 11.50
CA ILE A 8 2.58 -20.89 12.75
C ILE A 8 3.46 -21.71 13.68
N ALA A 9 4.62 -21.18 14.06
CA ALA A 9 5.46 -21.82 15.06
C ALA A 9 4.62 -21.95 16.34
N GLU A 10 4.34 -23.17 16.76
CA GLU A 10 3.64 -23.40 18.01
C GLU A 10 4.50 -22.89 19.18
N PRO A 11 3.87 -22.27 20.23
CA PRO A 11 4.59 -21.88 21.43
C PRO A 11 5.15 -23.13 22.10
N GLY A 12 6.45 -23.38 21.97
CA GLY A 12 7.12 -24.51 22.62
C GLY A 12 8.22 -25.21 21.83
N GLU A 13 8.43 -24.95 20.55
CA GLU A 13 9.61 -25.44 19.84
C GLU A 13 10.85 -24.64 20.24
N SER A 14 11.51 -25.10 21.30
CA SER A 14 12.80 -24.57 21.72
C SER A 14 13.88 -24.96 20.70
N ARG A 15 14.29 -24.03 19.83
CA ARG A 15 15.58 -24.13 19.14
C ARG A 15 16.68 -24.25 20.19
N SER A 16 17.59 -25.21 20.01
CA SER A 16 18.67 -25.53 20.95
C SER A 16 19.44 -24.27 21.40
N LYS A 17 19.55 -24.06 22.72
CA LYS A 17 20.14 -22.88 23.41
C LYS A 17 21.69 -22.73 23.28
N HIS A 18 22.31 -23.25 22.23
CA HIS A 18 23.78 -23.18 22.07
C HIS A 18 24.24 -22.75 20.67
N ALA A 19 23.44 -22.01 19.88
CA ALA A 19 23.96 -21.23 18.80
C ALA A 19 24.41 -19.87 19.35
N CYS A 20 25.59 -19.41 18.97
CA CYS A 20 26.10 -18.05 19.17
C CYS A 20 24.91 -17.09 18.98
N ARG A 21 24.56 -16.28 19.99
CA ARG A 21 23.43 -15.32 19.90
C ARG A 21 23.79 -14.31 18.82
N THR A 22 23.39 -14.58 17.59
CA THR A 22 23.43 -13.58 16.51
C THR A 22 22.35 -12.56 16.84
N ARG A 23 22.76 -11.30 17.07
CA ARG A 23 21.85 -10.20 17.39
C ARG A 23 21.14 -9.71 16.15
N ALA A 24 19.87 -9.41 16.24
CA ALA A 24 19.11 -8.71 15.22
C ALA A 24 19.11 -7.20 15.50
N VAL A 25 18.87 -6.41 14.45
CA VAL A 25 18.91 -4.94 14.52
C VAL A 25 17.60 -4.33 14.04
N GLY A 26 17.25 -3.18 14.57
CA GLY A 26 16.20 -2.32 14.03
C GLY A 26 16.81 -1.24 13.14
N ILE A 27 16.22 -1.05 11.96
CA ILE A 27 16.66 -0.04 10.99
C ILE A 27 15.48 0.87 10.67
N ASP A 28 15.66 2.17 10.90
CA ASP A 28 14.82 3.20 10.32
C ASP A 28 15.43 3.64 8.99
N LEU A 29 14.79 3.27 7.88
CA LEU A 29 15.17 3.72 6.53
C LEU A 29 14.37 4.97 6.17
N GLY A 30 14.82 6.14 6.66
CA GLY A 30 14.12 7.40 6.47
C GLY A 30 14.38 8.07 5.12
N THR A 31 13.51 9.01 4.74
CA THR A 31 13.65 9.80 3.49
C THR A 31 14.90 10.68 3.52
N THR A 32 15.17 11.32 4.65
CA THR A 32 16.27 12.27 4.84
C THR A 32 17.42 11.67 5.62
N ASN A 33 17.10 10.95 6.69
CA ASN A 33 18.02 10.34 7.63
C ASN A 33 17.65 8.90 7.87
N SER A 34 18.64 8.06 8.06
CA SER A 34 18.46 6.65 8.41
C SER A 34 19.29 6.32 9.65
N LEU A 35 18.80 5.37 10.45
CA LEU A 35 19.43 4.97 11.70
C LEU A 35 19.38 3.45 11.86
N VAL A 36 20.34 2.92 12.63
CA VAL A 36 20.32 1.53 13.09
C VAL A 36 20.42 1.49 14.62
N ALA A 37 19.62 0.63 15.24
CA ALA A 37 19.57 0.48 16.68
C ALA A 37 19.57 -1.00 17.09
N ILE A 38 19.99 -1.25 18.31
CA ILE A 38 20.00 -2.57 18.95
C ILE A 38 19.36 -2.51 20.31
N VAL A 39 19.00 -3.68 20.86
CA VAL A 39 18.72 -3.79 22.29
C VAL A 39 20.00 -4.29 22.98
N ASP A 40 20.58 -3.46 23.85
CA ASP A 40 21.72 -3.81 24.65
C ASP A 40 21.34 -3.80 26.14
N ALA A 41 21.60 -4.92 26.83
CA ALA A 41 21.22 -5.13 28.22
C ALA A 41 19.72 -4.79 28.54
N GLY A 42 18.82 -5.08 27.57
CA GLY A 42 17.38 -4.80 27.70
C GLY A 42 16.98 -3.37 27.38
N LYS A 43 17.91 -2.50 26.95
CA LYS A 43 17.64 -1.12 26.61
C LYS A 43 17.86 -0.90 25.10
N PRO A 44 16.87 -0.35 24.36
CA PRO A 44 17.06 0.00 22.96
C PRO A 44 18.02 1.20 22.87
N THR A 45 19.01 1.10 21.98
CA THR A 45 20.08 2.09 21.83
C THR A 45 20.43 2.25 20.35
N ALA A 46 20.45 3.48 19.85
CA ALA A 46 20.91 3.80 18.51
C ALA A 46 22.44 3.64 18.41
N LEU A 47 22.92 3.03 17.33
CA LEU A 47 24.36 2.85 17.08
C LEU A 47 24.94 4.10 16.44
N THR A 48 26.05 4.59 17.03
CA THR A 48 26.78 5.77 16.56
C THR A 48 28.00 5.39 15.73
N ASP A 49 28.49 6.31 14.91
CA ASP A 49 29.80 6.23 14.30
C ASP A 49 30.91 6.68 15.29
N GLU A 50 32.16 6.72 14.78
CA GLU A 50 33.34 7.15 15.55
C GLU A 50 33.23 8.60 16.07
N SER A 51 32.44 9.46 15.42
CA SER A 51 32.19 10.86 15.85
C SER A 51 31.08 10.97 16.91
N GLY A 52 30.38 9.86 17.20
CA GLY A 52 29.24 9.83 18.12
C GLY A 52 27.90 10.18 17.45
N ASP A 53 27.85 10.28 16.11
CA ASP A 53 26.60 10.54 15.38
C ASP A 53 25.86 9.24 15.05
N ALA A 54 24.61 9.15 15.48
CA ALA A 54 23.74 8.02 15.17
C ALA A 54 23.12 8.12 13.77
N ILE A 55 23.02 9.33 13.23
CA ILE A 55 22.33 9.63 11.99
C ILE A 55 23.22 9.31 10.78
N VAL A 56 22.68 8.59 9.81
CA VAL A 56 23.24 8.45 8.46
C VAL A 56 22.35 9.23 7.50
N ALA A 57 22.89 10.28 6.86
CA ALA A 57 22.11 10.99 5.84
C ALA A 57 21.73 10.03 4.70
N SER A 58 20.45 9.98 4.32
CA SER A 58 19.95 9.15 3.22
C SER A 58 20.29 9.75 1.86
N VAL A 59 21.58 9.95 1.62
CA VAL A 59 22.16 10.56 0.42
C VAL A 59 23.26 9.66 -0.11
N VAL A 60 23.22 9.38 -1.43
CA VAL A 60 24.15 8.47 -2.12
C VAL A 60 24.74 9.16 -3.33
N HIS A 61 26.05 9.24 -3.40
CA HIS A 61 26.81 9.74 -4.54
C HIS A 61 27.39 8.57 -5.34
N TYR A 62 27.30 8.66 -6.67
CA TYR A 62 27.85 7.71 -7.61
C TYR A 62 28.99 8.34 -8.43
N GLY A 63 30.22 8.02 -8.10
CA GLY A 63 31.39 8.52 -8.81
C GLY A 63 31.61 7.89 -10.20
N ALA A 64 32.28 8.62 -11.09
CA ALA A 64 32.57 8.16 -12.44
C ALA A 64 33.48 6.91 -12.48
N GLY A 65 34.28 6.69 -11.45
CA GLY A 65 35.14 5.52 -11.28
C GLY A 65 34.43 4.26 -10.79
N GLY A 66 33.13 4.36 -10.46
CA GLY A 66 32.34 3.28 -9.90
C GLY A 66 32.28 3.27 -8.37
N ASP A 67 32.93 4.21 -7.72
CA ASP A 67 32.86 4.44 -6.28
C ASP A 67 31.45 4.92 -5.87
N VAL A 68 31.04 4.53 -4.66
CA VAL A 68 29.77 4.94 -4.06
C VAL A 68 30.06 5.50 -2.67
N VAL A 69 29.54 6.70 -2.38
CA VAL A 69 29.68 7.37 -1.09
C VAL A 69 28.31 7.63 -0.51
N VAL A 70 28.10 7.28 0.76
CA VAL A 70 26.81 7.42 1.45
C VAL A 70 26.99 8.27 2.70
N GLY A 71 25.96 9.03 3.06
CA GLY A 71 25.90 9.73 4.33
C GLY A 71 26.34 11.20 4.26
N ALA A 72 26.97 11.69 5.33
CA ALA A 72 27.28 13.11 5.51
C ALA A 72 28.20 13.68 4.40
N ASP A 73 29.26 12.96 4.01
CA ASP A 73 30.16 13.42 2.95
C ASP A 73 29.46 13.52 1.59
N ALA A 74 28.57 12.58 1.28
CA ALA A 74 27.72 12.65 0.08
C ALA A 74 26.80 13.88 0.14
N ARG A 75 26.18 14.16 1.29
CA ARG A 75 25.27 15.29 1.50
C ARG A 75 25.99 16.64 1.44
N ASP A 76 27.05 16.81 2.23
CA ASP A 76 27.60 18.13 2.53
C ASP A 76 28.59 18.63 1.47
N ARG A 77 29.26 17.70 0.77
CA ARG A 77 30.28 18.02 -0.23
C ARG A 77 29.86 17.55 -1.64
N LEU A 78 29.65 16.26 -1.82
CA LEU A 78 29.46 15.69 -3.16
C LEU A 78 28.13 16.10 -3.81
N ALA A 79 27.08 16.33 -3.02
CA ALA A 79 25.81 16.84 -3.55
C ALA A 79 25.93 18.28 -4.10
N VAL A 80 26.86 19.08 -3.57
CA VAL A 80 27.11 20.43 -4.06
C VAL A 80 28.00 20.41 -5.30
N ASP A 81 29.04 19.56 -5.32
CA ASP A 81 30.01 19.46 -6.41
C ASP A 81 29.45 18.68 -7.60
N PHE A 82 28.68 17.61 -7.34
CA PHE A 82 28.11 16.67 -8.31
C PHE A 82 26.61 16.46 -8.09
N PRO A 83 25.76 17.50 -8.20
CA PRO A 83 24.35 17.41 -7.84
C PRO A 83 23.54 16.43 -8.69
N ARG A 84 23.97 16.15 -9.93
CA ARG A 84 23.29 15.18 -10.81
C ARG A 84 23.58 13.74 -10.46
N ASP A 85 24.74 13.48 -9.86
CA ASP A 85 25.24 12.14 -9.53
C ASP A 85 25.02 11.80 -8.05
N THR A 86 24.37 12.70 -7.31
CA THR A 86 24.12 12.56 -5.86
C THR A 86 22.62 12.53 -5.61
N ILE A 87 22.12 11.36 -5.25
CA ILE A 87 20.68 11.09 -5.06
C ILE A 87 20.32 11.28 -3.59
N ALA A 88 19.34 12.11 -3.32
CA ALA A 88 18.74 12.32 -2.00
C ALA A 88 17.22 12.04 -2.05
N SER A 89 16.60 11.84 -0.89
CA SER A 89 15.16 11.64 -0.74
C SER A 89 14.62 10.48 -1.59
N VAL A 90 15.43 9.44 -1.78
CA VAL A 90 15.16 8.31 -2.68
C VAL A 90 13.90 7.52 -2.28
N LYS A 91 13.56 7.49 -0.98
CA LYS A 91 12.39 6.78 -0.45
C LYS A 91 11.08 7.23 -1.11
N ARG A 92 10.99 8.49 -1.55
CA ARG A 92 9.84 9.03 -2.30
C ARG A 92 9.60 8.38 -3.66
N PHE A 93 10.61 7.72 -4.21
CA PHE A 93 10.56 7.04 -5.51
C PHE A 93 10.48 5.51 -5.37
N MET A 94 10.54 5.00 -4.13
CA MET A 94 10.52 3.56 -3.87
C MET A 94 9.22 2.93 -4.36
N GLY A 95 9.32 1.87 -5.15
CA GLY A 95 8.15 1.14 -5.68
C GLY A 95 7.30 1.94 -6.68
N ARG A 96 7.75 3.10 -7.17
CA ARG A 96 6.99 3.99 -8.05
C ARG A 96 7.43 3.92 -9.49
N GLY A 97 6.46 4.13 -10.40
CA GLY A 97 6.70 4.29 -11.83
C GLY A 97 7.05 5.72 -12.23
N PRO A 98 7.52 5.93 -13.49
CA PRO A 98 7.89 7.25 -13.99
C PRO A 98 6.74 8.27 -13.98
N ARG A 99 5.49 7.84 -14.12
CA ARG A 99 4.29 8.71 -14.07
C ARG A 99 4.03 9.23 -12.67
N ASP A 100 4.13 8.34 -11.68
CA ASP A 100 3.89 8.65 -10.27
C ASP A 100 4.95 9.60 -9.71
N ALA A 101 6.16 9.56 -10.30
CA ALA A 101 7.27 10.42 -9.93
C ALA A 101 7.18 11.85 -10.51
N GLU A 102 6.23 12.15 -11.41
CA GLU A 102 6.16 13.43 -12.13
C GLU A 102 6.03 14.63 -11.19
N ALA A 103 5.17 14.52 -10.17
CA ALA A 103 5.00 15.59 -9.17
C ALA A 103 6.27 15.84 -8.35
N THR A 104 7.06 14.79 -8.10
CA THR A 104 8.30 14.86 -7.31
C THR A 104 9.50 15.36 -8.14
N ARG A 105 9.39 15.40 -9.47
CA ARG A 105 10.45 15.87 -10.38
C ARG A 105 10.75 17.37 -10.30
N LYS A 106 9.82 18.18 -9.82
CA LYS A 106 10.03 19.63 -9.71
C LYS A 106 11.16 19.92 -8.73
N LEU A 107 12.06 20.80 -9.11
CA LEU A 107 13.23 21.20 -8.32
C LEU A 107 14.08 20.01 -7.80
N THR A 108 14.31 19.02 -8.65
CA THR A 108 15.30 17.97 -8.38
C THR A 108 16.57 18.22 -9.19
N PRO A 109 17.77 18.13 -8.60
CA PRO A 109 19.02 18.36 -9.32
C PRO A 109 19.46 17.20 -10.22
N TYR A 110 18.99 15.99 -9.96
CA TYR A 110 19.37 14.78 -10.71
C TYR A 110 18.49 14.55 -11.93
N GLN A 111 19.00 13.73 -12.87
CA GLN A 111 18.33 13.42 -14.12
C GLN A 111 17.67 12.04 -14.05
N PHE A 112 16.44 11.97 -14.59
CA PHE A 112 15.76 10.69 -14.77
C PHE A 112 16.19 10.05 -16.08
N PHE A 113 16.51 8.77 -16.04
CA PHE A 113 16.93 8.01 -17.20
C PHE A 113 15.77 7.81 -18.19
N GLN A 114 16.01 8.12 -19.48
CA GLN A 114 15.03 8.01 -20.57
C GLN A 114 15.50 6.99 -21.63
N GLY A 115 15.93 5.80 -21.22
CA GLY A 115 16.41 4.77 -22.15
C GLY A 115 15.31 3.80 -22.62
N ALA A 116 15.57 3.08 -23.72
CA ALA A 116 14.76 1.95 -24.15
C ALA A 116 14.99 0.79 -23.17
N GLY A 117 13.97 0.42 -22.42
CA GLY A 117 13.99 -0.66 -21.43
C GLY A 117 12.66 -0.74 -20.70
N ASP A 118 12.59 -1.58 -19.67
CA ASP A 118 11.44 -1.64 -18.80
C ASP A 118 11.20 -0.27 -18.16
N GLN A 119 10.16 0.43 -18.64
CA GLN A 119 9.73 1.74 -18.14
C GLN A 119 8.84 1.62 -16.91
N SER A 120 8.83 0.45 -16.29
CA SER A 120 7.99 0.17 -15.13
C SER A 120 8.51 0.79 -13.84
N VAL A 121 9.79 1.12 -13.74
CA VAL A 121 10.43 1.64 -12.51
C VAL A 121 11.21 2.92 -12.82
N VAL A 122 11.15 3.88 -11.89
CA VAL A 122 12.00 5.09 -11.93
C VAL A 122 13.46 4.70 -11.94
N ARG A 123 14.26 5.38 -12.78
CA ARG A 123 15.72 5.25 -12.80
C ARG A 123 16.36 6.63 -12.85
N PHE A 124 17.46 6.77 -12.13
CA PHE A 124 18.30 7.96 -12.15
C PHE A 124 19.51 7.74 -13.04
N ALA A 125 19.77 8.70 -13.93
CA ALA A 125 21.00 8.71 -14.71
C ALA A 125 22.13 9.27 -13.84
N VAL A 126 23.19 8.50 -13.65
CA VAL A 126 24.34 8.88 -12.82
C VAL A 126 25.66 8.73 -13.60
N ALA A 127 26.77 9.23 -13.02
CA ALA A 127 28.08 9.21 -13.64
C ALA A 127 28.48 7.83 -14.23
N GLY A 128 29.33 7.85 -15.25
CA GLY A 128 29.75 6.64 -15.95
C GLY A 128 28.69 6.04 -16.89
N GLY A 129 27.60 6.78 -17.20
CA GLY A 129 26.52 6.31 -18.06
C GLY A 129 25.63 5.23 -17.42
N ARG A 130 25.70 5.09 -16.11
CA ARG A 130 24.89 4.13 -15.35
C ARG A 130 23.48 4.68 -15.09
N ALA A 131 22.52 3.76 -14.98
CA ALA A 131 21.18 4.06 -14.50
C ALA A 131 20.93 3.24 -13.24
N VAL A 132 20.54 3.91 -12.14
CA VAL A 132 20.28 3.28 -10.84
C VAL A 132 18.82 3.43 -10.46
N THR A 133 18.26 2.42 -9.82
CA THR A 133 16.88 2.40 -9.32
C THR A 133 16.81 2.93 -7.88
N PRO A 134 15.64 3.39 -7.41
CA PRO A 134 15.45 3.73 -6.00
C PRO A 134 15.79 2.57 -5.04
N LEU A 135 15.51 1.33 -5.44
CA LEU A 135 15.85 0.12 -4.71
C LEU A 135 17.37 -0.02 -4.52
N GLU A 136 18.15 0.14 -5.61
CA GLU A 136 19.63 0.07 -5.55
C GLU A 136 20.20 1.18 -4.67
N VAL A 137 19.69 2.40 -4.78
CA VAL A 137 20.13 3.54 -3.94
C VAL A 137 19.82 3.27 -2.45
N SER A 138 18.64 2.74 -2.14
CA SER A 138 18.27 2.36 -0.77
C SER A 138 19.13 1.22 -0.23
N ALA A 139 19.51 0.27 -1.08
CA ALA A 139 20.41 -0.81 -0.70
C ALA A 139 21.81 -0.31 -0.31
N GLU A 140 22.32 0.77 -0.94
CA GLU A 140 23.60 1.37 -0.53
C GLU A 140 23.52 1.97 0.87
N ILE A 141 22.41 2.65 1.22
CA ILE A 141 22.18 3.18 2.56
C ILE A 141 22.13 2.03 3.58
N LEU A 142 21.37 0.98 3.26
CA LEU A 142 21.24 -0.20 4.13
C LEU A 142 22.57 -0.95 4.32
N ARG A 143 23.48 -0.98 3.32
CA ARG A 143 24.83 -1.55 3.45
C ARG A 143 25.68 -0.81 4.47
N VAL A 144 25.59 0.52 4.51
CA VAL A 144 26.30 1.35 5.50
C VAL A 144 25.78 1.09 6.91
N LEU A 145 24.45 1.04 7.08
CA LEU A 145 23.84 0.73 8.37
C LEU A 145 24.15 -0.68 8.84
N ARG A 146 24.17 -1.65 7.91
CA ARG A 146 24.59 -3.04 8.18
C ARG A 146 26.04 -3.07 8.65
N ALA A 147 26.96 -2.43 7.92
CA ALA A 147 28.37 -2.41 8.27
C ALA A 147 28.61 -1.80 9.65
N ARG A 148 27.96 -0.65 9.97
CA ARG A 148 27.97 -0.03 11.29
C ARG A 148 27.53 -1.00 12.40
N ALA A 149 26.47 -1.75 12.14
CA ALA A 149 25.93 -2.71 13.11
C ALA A 149 26.85 -3.94 13.28
N GLU A 150 27.39 -4.49 12.20
CA GLU A 150 28.33 -5.61 12.24
C GLU A 150 29.63 -5.24 12.96
N GLU A 151 30.11 -4.02 12.78
CA GLU A 151 31.28 -3.47 13.48
C GLU A 151 31.00 -3.31 14.99
N ALA A 152 29.89 -2.65 15.34
CA ALA A 152 29.51 -2.44 16.74
C ALA A 152 29.27 -3.74 17.50
N LEU A 153 28.77 -4.78 16.82
CA LEU A 153 28.49 -6.10 17.39
C LEU A 153 29.68 -7.07 17.26
N ALA A 154 30.76 -6.67 16.57
CA ALA A 154 31.92 -7.49 16.29
C ALA A 154 31.56 -8.85 15.66
N GLY A 155 30.54 -8.88 14.76
CA GLY A 155 30.09 -10.11 14.13
C GLY A 155 28.89 -9.95 13.22
N PRO A 156 28.48 -11.03 12.53
CA PRO A 156 27.37 -11.00 11.59
C PRO A 156 26.02 -10.81 12.30
N LEU A 157 25.07 -10.22 11.58
CA LEU A 157 23.70 -10.01 12.06
C LEU A 157 22.85 -11.28 11.87
N ALA A 158 21.93 -11.54 12.79
CA ALA A 158 20.88 -12.55 12.62
C ALA A 158 19.86 -12.11 11.57
N GLY A 159 19.65 -10.80 11.45
CA GLY A 159 18.72 -10.17 10.55
C GLY A 159 18.38 -8.77 11.00
N ALA A 160 17.44 -8.15 10.29
CA ALA A 160 17.00 -6.80 10.56
C ALA A 160 15.48 -6.68 10.48
N VAL A 161 14.91 -5.84 11.35
CA VAL A 161 13.58 -5.26 11.19
C VAL A 161 13.78 -3.90 10.52
N ILE A 162 13.17 -3.68 9.36
CA ILE A 162 13.26 -2.41 8.61
C ILE A 162 11.92 -1.70 8.68
N THR A 163 11.92 -0.41 8.99
CA THR A 163 10.67 0.35 9.08
C THR A 163 10.22 0.90 7.74
N VAL A 164 8.91 1.01 7.60
CA VAL A 164 8.23 1.56 6.43
C VAL A 164 7.11 2.48 6.89
N PRO A 165 6.75 3.52 6.14
CA PRO A 165 5.55 4.30 6.39
C PRO A 165 4.31 3.39 6.46
N ALA A 166 3.37 3.69 7.35
CA ALA A 166 2.16 2.89 7.51
C ALA A 166 1.32 2.84 6.22
N TYR A 167 1.42 3.90 5.46
CA TYR A 167 0.68 4.11 4.22
C TYR A 167 1.38 3.56 2.97
N PHE A 168 2.54 2.92 3.13
CA PHE A 168 3.19 2.24 2.00
C PHE A 168 2.31 1.14 1.46
N ASP A 169 2.13 1.17 0.15
CA ASP A 169 1.48 0.09 -0.58
C ASP A 169 2.37 -1.18 -0.66
N ASP A 170 1.79 -2.24 -1.14
CA ASP A 170 2.44 -3.53 -1.27
C ASP A 170 3.73 -3.48 -2.14
N GLY A 171 3.73 -2.65 -3.21
CA GLY A 171 4.91 -2.46 -4.06
C GLY A 171 6.06 -1.75 -3.38
N GLN A 172 5.76 -0.73 -2.60
CA GLN A 172 6.74 0.01 -1.82
C GLN A 172 7.32 -0.87 -0.70
N ARG A 173 6.49 -1.69 -0.05
CA ARG A 173 6.91 -2.67 0.97
C ARG A 173 7.82 -3.74 0.36
N GLN A 174 7.43 -4.32 -0.77
CA GLN A 174 8.25 -5.32 -1.47
C GLN A 174 9.58 -4.73 -1.93
N ALA A 175 9.58 -3.51 -2.51
CA ALA A 175 10.82 -2.83 -2.90
C ALA A 175 11.75 -2.57 -1.70
N THR A 176 11.20 -2.24 -0.53
CA THR A 176 11.99 -2.06 0.70
C THR A 176 12.59 -3.39 1.17
N ARG A 177 11.82 -4.47 1.15
CA ARG A 177 12.31 -5.83 1.46
C ARG A 177 13.43 -6.26 0.51
N ASP A 178 13.26 -6.03 -0.78
CA ASP A 178 14.24 -6.40 -1.80
C ASP A 178 15.51 -5.53 -1.70
N ALA A 179 15.40 -4.25 -1.31
CA ALA A 179 16.56 -3.40 -1.00
C ALA A 179 17.36 -3.95 0.20
N GLY A 180 16.68 -4.42 1.25
CA GLY A 180 17.31 -5.11 2.39
C GLY A 180 18.07 -6.35 1.96
N ARG A 181 17.46 -7.21 1.14
CA ARG A 181 18.10 -8.40 0.58
C ARG A 181 19.30 -8.05 -0.32
N LEU A 182 19.17 -7.03 -1.17
CA LEU A 182 20.26 -6.55 -2.00
C LEU A 182 21.43 -5.98 -1.17
N ALA A 183 21.14 -5.43 0.00
CA ALA A 183 22.14 -5.01 0.98
C ALA A 183 22.77 -6.20 1.74
N GLY A 184 22.28 -7.42 1.53
CA GLY A 184 22.75 -8.64 2.20
C GLY A 184 22.21 -8.78 3.63
N LEU A 185 21.06 -8.17 3.94
CA LEU A 185 20.36 -8.33 5.20
C LEU A 185 19.30 -9.43 5.08
N GLU A 186 19.20 -10.28 6.10
CA GLU A 186 18.00 -11.10 6.32
C GLU A 186 16.90 -10.19 6.89
N VAL A 187 15.87 -9.90 6.10
CA VAL A 187 14.76 -9.06 6.53
C VAL A 187 13.78 -9.90 7.33
N LEU A 188 13.84 -9.78 8.66
CA LEU A 188 12.99 -10.54 9.59
C LEU A 188 11.54 -10.06 9.53
N ARG A 189 11.34 -8.74 9.41
CA ARG A 189 10.03 -8.09 9.33
C ARG A 189 10.15 -6.69 8.74
N LEU A 190 9.10 -6.26 8.03
CA LEU A 190 8.82 -4.84 7.79
C LEU A 190 7.87 -4.36 8.88
N LEU A 191 8.21 -3.27 9.55
CA LEU A 191 7.43 -2.71 10.65
C LEU A 191 6.99 -1.29 10.30
N ASN A 192 5.71 -0.97 10.52
CA ASN A 192 5.25 0.39 10.28
C ASN A 192 5.89 1.39 11.26
N GLU A 193 6.34 2.53 10.75
CA GLU A 193 7.00 3.59 11.52
C GLU A 193 6.19 4.03 12.76
N PRO A 194 4.87 4.32 12.66
CA PRO A 194 4.07 4.67 13.83
C PRO A 194 3.93 3.54 14.84
N THR A 195 3.90 2.28 14.38
CA THR A 195 3.86 1.11 15.25
C THR A 195 5.19 0.95 16.00
N ALA A 196 6.32 1.15 15.32
CA ALA A 196 7.64 1.17 15.95
C ALA A 196 7.74 2.28 17.01
N ALA A 197 7.31 3.49 16.68
CA ALA A 197 7.32 4.60 17.64
C ALA A 197 6.44 4.32 18.86
N ALA A 198 5.24 3.77 18.67
CA ALA A 198 4.35 3.40 19.77
C ALA A 198 4.97 2.31 20.66
N LEU A 199 5.67 1.34 20.07
CA LEU A 199 6.38 0.29 20.80
C LEU A 199 7.47 0.88 21.70
N ALA A 200 8.27 1.82 21.18
CA ALA A 200 9.29 2.51 21.97
C ALA A 200 8.68 3.30 23.14
N TYR A 201 7.60 4.05 22.92
CA TYR A 201 6.91 4.80 23.97
C TYR A 201 6.15 3.91 24.95
N GLY A 202 5.46 2.89 24.47
CA GLY A 202 4.61 2.03 25.29
C GLY A 202 5.39 1.19 26.29
N LEU A 203 6.51 0.63 25.87
CA LEU A 203 7.36 -0.18 26.76
C LEU A 203 8.15 0.68 27.75
N ASP A 204 8.61 1.87 27.33
CA ASP A 204 9.35 2.78 28.24
C ASP A 204 8.45 3.29 29.38
N LYS A 205 7.17 3.56 29.12
CA LYS A 205 6.25 4.22 30.06
C LYS A 205 5.15 3.34 30.62
N GLN A 206 5.06 2.07 30.22
CA GLN A 206 3.93 1.18 30.55
C GLN A 206 2.57 1.87 30.30
N ALA A 207 2.49 2.60 29.18
CA ALA A 207 1.33 3.41 28.85
C ALA A 207 0.18 2.52 28.39
N GLU A 208 -1.03 2.84 28.85
CA GLU A 208 -2.28 2.23 28.38
C GLU A 208 -3.22 3.31 27.86
N GLY A 209 -4.06 2.96 26.89
CA GLY A 209 -5.05 3.87 26.30
C GLY A 209 -4.99 3.97 24.80
N THR A 210 -5.65 5.01 24.26
CA THR A 210 -5.66 5.27 22.82
C THR A 210 -4.78 6.47 22.49
N PHE A 211 -3.85 6.27 21.57
CA PHE A 211 -2.85 7.26 21.18
C PHE A 211 -2.97 7.58 19.70
N ALA A 212 -2.66 8.84 19.34
CA ALA A 212 -2.37 9.19 17.97
C ALA A 212 -0.85 9.30 17.80
N VAL A 213 -0.30 8.65 16.78
CA VAL A 213 1.07 8.90 16.33
C VAL A 213 0.99 9.82 15.12
N PHE A 214 1.62 11.00 15.25
CA PHE A 214 1.75 12.00 14.21
C PHE A 214 3.19 12.00 13.72
N ASP A 215 3.42 11.35 12.60
CA ASP A 215 4.74 11.23 11.98
C ASP A 215 4.85 12.16 10.79
N LEU A 216 5.66 13.22 10.92
CA LEU A 216 5.98 14.14 9.84
C LEU A 216 7.49 14.12 9.61
N GLY A 217 7.89 13.24 8.70
CA GLY A 217 9.27 13.06 8.31
C GLY A 217 9.76 14.07 7.27
N GLY A 218 10.84 13.73 6.57
CA GLY A 218 11.35 14.53 5.46
C GLY A 218 10.48 14.43 4.21
N GLY A 219 9.91 13.27 3.94
CA GLY A 219 9.19 12.99 2.69
C GLY A 219 7.76 12.51 2.82
N THR A 220 7.37 12.04 4.00
CA THR A 220 6.04 11.46 4.25
C THR A 220 5.42 12.07 5.48
N PHE A 221 4.08 12.08 5.47
CA PHE A 221 3.24 12.32 6.63
C PHE A 221 2.40 11.08 6.89
N ASP A 222 2.50 10.53 8.07
CA ASP A 222 1.69 9.40 8.52
C ASP A 222 0.97 9.75 9.82
N VAL A 223 -0.26 9.28 9.96
CA VAL A 223 -1.02 9.32 11.20
C VAL A 223 -1.62 7.96 11.46
N SER A 224 -1.42 7.44 12.66
CA SER A 224 -2.04 6.19 13.11
C SER A 224 -2.71 6.38 14.45
N ILE A 225 -3.88 5.79 14.61
CA ILE A 225 -4.60 5.70 15.88
C ILE A 225 -4.38 4.29 16.42
N LEU A 226 -3.76 4.20 17.57
CA LEU A 226 -3.40 2.93 18.21
C LEU A 226 -4.05 2.82 19.57
N LYS A 227 -4.48 1.60 19.92
CA LYS A 227 -4.89 1.22 21.27
C LYS A 227 -3.81 0.36 21.90
N LEU A 228 -3.35 0.75 23.08
CA LEU A 228 -2.38 0.03 23.89
C LEU A 228 -3.10 -0.51 25.12
N GLU A 229 -3.16 -1.81 25.25
CA GLU A 229 -3.86 -2.47 26.37
C GLU A 229 -3.25 -3.85 26.64
N ASN A 230 -2.82 -4.10 27.89
CA ASN A 230 -2.27 -5.38 28.33
C ASN A 230 -1.14 -5.95 27.43
N GLY A 231 -0.21 -5.11 26.98
CA GLY A 231 0.87 -5.50 26.08
C GLY A 231 0.47 -5.64 24.59
N VAL A 232 -0.80 -5.43 24.26
CA VAL A 232 -1.28 -5.45 22.86
C VAL A 232 -1.26 -4.03 22.30
N PHE A 233 -0.54 -3.87 21.19
CA PHE A 233 -0.47 -2.65 20.38
C PHE A 233 -1.33 -2.86 19.14
N GLU A 234 -2.57 -2.39 19.19
CA GLU A 234 -3.53 -2.55 18.11
C GLU A 234 -3.68 -1.26 17.33
N VAL A 235 -3.31 -1.26 16.05
CA VAL A 235 -3.63 -0.17 15.12
C VAL A 235 -5.12 -0.24 14.80
N LYS A 236 -5.85 0.84 15.07
CA LYS A 236 -7.29 0.97 14.79
C LYS A 236 -7.52 1.54 13.39
N SER A 237 -6.68 2.47 12.99
CA SER A 237 -6.73 3.08 11.66
C SER A 237 -5.40 3.74 11.34
N THR A 238 -5.13 3.90 10.05
CA THR A 238 -4.00 4.66 9.54
C THR A 238 -4.43 5.56 8.40
N GLY A 239 -3.71 6.67 8.22
CA GLY A 239 -3.87 7.61 7.12
C GLY A 239 -2.57 8.35 6.89
N GLY A 240 -2.44 9.08 5.79
CA GLY A 240 -1.22 9.79 5.51
C GLY A 240 -1.19 10.50 4.17
N ASP A 241 0.00 10.99 3.82
CA ASP A 241 0.36 11.61 2.53
C ASP A 241 1.86 11.37 2.29
N SER A 242 2.22 10.46 1.35
CA SER A 242 3.63 10.11 1.07
C SER A 242 4.34 11.12 0.16
N ALA A 243 3.68 12.22 -0.16
CA ALA A 243 4.23 13.37 -0.85
C ALA A 243 4.19 14.65 0.01
N LEU A 244 4.15 14.51 1.33
CA LEU A 244 4.11 15.62 2.29
C LEU A 244 5.17 15.42 3.38
N GLY A 245 6.08 16.36 3.50
CA GLY A 245 7.11 16.31 4.54
C GLY A 245 8.00 17.56 4.56
N GLY A 246 9.08 17.49 5.32
CA GLY A 246 10.05 18.57 5.47
C GLY A 246 10.70 19.01 4.15
N ASP A 247 10.86 18.10 3.18
CA ASP A 247 11.38 18.41 1.84
C ASP A 247 10.41 19.29 1.03
N ASP A 248 9.09 19.19 1.28
CA ASP A 248 8.10 20.06 0.63
C ASP A 248 8.13 21.45 1.24
N PHE A 249 8.41 21.55 2.55
CA PHE A 249 8.69 22.82 3.19
C PHE A 249 9.95 23.47 2.61
N ASP A 250 11.05 22.69 2.49
CA ASP A 250 12.30 23.15 1.89
C ASP A 250 12.09 23.63 0.45
N ARG A 251 11.32 22.89 -0.33
CA ARG A 251 11.00 23.24 -1.72
C ARG A 251 10.18 24.53 -1.81
N THR A 252 9.16 24.68 -0.97
CA THR A 252 8.33 25.90 -0.93
C THR A 252 9.15 27.12 -0.54
N ILE A 253 10.06 26.97 0.42
CA ILE A 253 10.99 28.03 0.82
C ILE A 253 11.96 28.33 -0.33
N ALA A 254 12.54 27.30 -0.96
CA ALA A 254 13.47 27.43 -2.08
C ALA A 254 12.86 28.18 -3.27
N GLU A 255 11.61 27.85 -3.64
CA GLU A 255 10.87 28.56 -4.69
C GLU A 255 10.71 30.05 -4.37
N ALA A 256 10.36 30.38 -3.13
CA ALA A 256 10.24 31.76 -2.67
C ALA A 256 11.59 32.52 -2.66
N LEU A 257 12.67 31.82 -2.30
CA LEU A 257 14.03 32.38 -2.32
C LEU A 257 14.54 32.61 -3.76
N LEU A 258 14.30 31.64 -4.67
CA LEU A 258 14.64 31.78 -6.09
C LEU A 258 13.90 32.95 -6.75
N ALA A 259 12.61 33.12 -6.43
CA ALA A 259 11.83 34.25 -6.96
C ALA A 259 12.34 35.63 -6.51
N ARG A 260 13.08 35.69 -5.39
CA ARG A 260 13.70 36.94 -4.84
C ARG A 260 15.15 37.11 -5.27
N ALA A 261 15.79 36.09 -5.83
CA ALA A 261 17.20 36.07 -6.15
C ALA A 261 17.43 36.51 -7.61
N ASP A 262 17.93 37.76 -7.78
CA ASP A 262 18.24 38.29 -9.12
C ASP A 262 19.32 37.45 -9.84
N GLY A 263 18.96 36.90 -11.02
CA GLY A 263 19.87 36.18 -11.90
C GLY A 263 20.13 34.71 -11.51
N ALA A 264 19.34 34.13 -10.61
CA ALA A 264 19.38 32.70 -10.33
C ALA A 264 18.74 31.92 -11.47
N ASP A 265 19.45 30.92 -12.02
CA ASP A 265 18.93 30.03 -13.06
C ASP A 265 18.37 28.75 -12.43
N ALA A 266 17.03 28.64 -12.37
CA ALA A 266 16.34 27.48 -11.83
C ALA A 266 16.50 26.19 -12.71
N SER A 267 17.11 26.29 -13.90
CA SER A 267 17.46 25.14 -14.74
C SER A 267 18.85 24.56 -14.42
N ASP A 268 19.70 25.32 -13.72
CA ASP A 268 21.01 24.86 -13.29
C ASP A 268 20.92 23.98 -12.04
N ALA A 269 21.30 22.72 -12.15
CA ALA A 269 21.29 21.75 -11.05
C ALA A 269 22.11 22.20 -9.83
N HIS A 270 23.23 22.91 -10.04
CA HIS A 270 24.03 23.45 -8.93
C HIS A 270 23.32 24.59 -8.20
N VAL A 271 22.62 25.47 -8.94
CA VAL A 271 21.82 26.54 -8.35
C VAL A 271 20.66 25.94 -7.55
N VAL A 272 19.92 25.01 -8.15
CA VAL A 272 18.79 24.30 -7.50
C VAL A 272 19.28 23.63 -6.21
N ARG A 273 20.38 22.89 -6.27
CA ARG A 273 20.93 22.20 -5.09
C ARG A 273 21.27 23.18 -3.97
N ARG A 274 22.02 24.22 -4.29
CA ARG A 274 22.46 25.22 -3.30
C ARG A 274 21.29 25.96 -2.65
N VAL A 275 20.25 26.28 -3.41
CA VAL A 275 19.07 26.94 -2.86
C VAL A 275 18.22 26.01 -1.99
N LEU A 276 18.11 24.73 -2.35
CA LEU A 276 17.45 23.73 -1.49
C LEU A 276 18.20 23.54 -0.17
N ASP A 277 19.55 23.47 -0.21
CA ASP A 277 20.36 23.37 1.00
C ASP A 277 20.25 24.62 1.87
N ALA A 278 20.22 25.81 1.24
CA ALA A 278 19.99 27.06 1.95
C ALA A 278 18.60 27.13 2.58
N ALA A 279 17.56 26.69 1.87
CA ALA A 279 16.19 26.63 2.38
C ALA A 279 16.11 25.73 3.61
N ARG A 280 16.72 24.54 3.56
CA ARG A 280 16.81 23.61 4.70
C ARG A 280 17.56 24.25 5.86
N ALA A 281 18.73 24.80 5.63
CA ALA A 281 19.52 25.44 6.67
C ALA A 281 18.78 26.61 7.33
N LEU A 282 18.06 27.43 6.56
CA LEU A 282 17.21 28.49 7.09
C LEU A 282 16.05 27.94 7.92
N LYS A 283 15.35 26.91 7.43
CA LYS A 283 14.26 26.24 8.17
C LYS A 283 14.74 25.70 9.52
N GLU A 284 15.88 25.03 9.55
CA GLU A 284 16.46 24.47 10.77
C GLU A 284 16.87 25.57 11.76
N LYS A 285 17.57 26.63 11.32
CA LYS A 285 17.94 27.79 12.16
C LYS A 285 16.69 28.49 12.73
N LEU A 286 15.67 28.69 11.89
CA LEU A 286 14.43 29.35 12.28
C LEU A 286 13.58 28.52 13.26
N THR A 287 13.95 27.29 13.55
CA THR A 287 13.35 26.51 14.64
C THR A 287 13.65 27.13 16.00
N THR A 288 14.83 27.72 16.17
CA THR A 288 15.28 28.36 17.43
C THR A 288 15.36 29.87 17.32
N GLU A 289 15.73 30.41 16.14
CA GLU A 289 15.94 31.83 15.88
C GLU A 289 14.69 32.49 15.29
N SER A 290 14.51 33.80 15.50
CA SER A 290 13.40 34.57 14.91
C SER A 290 13.69 35.04 13.48
N GLU A 291 14.98 35.16 13.13
CA GLU A 291 15.50 35.57 11.82
C GLU A 291 16.79 34.81 11.54
N ALA A 292 16.98 34.37 10.29
CA ALA A 292 18.19 33.70 9.88
C ALA A 292 18.63 34.12 8.48
N SER A 293 19.95 34.02 8.22
CA SER A 293 20.51 34.24 6.88
C SER A 293 21.55 33.18 6.54
N VAL A 294 21.70 32.94 5.21
CA VAL A 294 22.69 32.03 4.63
C VAL A 294 23.26 32.66 3.37
N ASP A 295 24.57 32.58 3.22
CA ASP A 295 25.29 33.07 2.04
C ASP A 295 25.37 31.93 0.99
N VAL A 296 24.90 32.20 -0.23
CA VAL A 296 24.81 31.20 -1.32
C VAL A 296 25.45 31.75 -2.59
N ALA A 297 26.31 30.96 -3.22
CA ALA A 297 26.87 31.28 -4.53
C ALA A 297 25.88 30.87 -5.64
N LEU A 298 25.05 31.78 -6.10
CA LEU A 298 24.04 31.56 -7.13
C LEU A 298 24.53 31.79 -8.57
N ALA A 299 25.68 32.49 -8.73
CA ALA A 299 26.34 32.68 -10.01
C ALA A 299 27.85 32.68 -9.79
N PRO A 300 28.69 32.40 -10.82
CA PRO A 300 30.12 32.43 -10.70
C PRO A 300 30.62 33.77 -10.18
N GLY A 301 31.35 33.74 -9.03
CA GLY A 301 31.91 34.94 -8.40
C GLY A 301 30.90 35.86 -7.69
N LYS A 302 29.61 35.49 -7.62
CA LYS A 302 28.57 36.28 -6.94
C LYS A 302 27.96 35.48 -5.79
N THR A 303 28.27 35.89 -4.57
CA THR A 303 27.59 35.40 -3.37
C THR A 303 26.37 36.27 -3.06
N THR A 304 25.23 35.65 -2.81
CA THR A 304 23.98 36.32 -2.44
C THR A 304 23.59 35.89 -1.02
N THR A 305 23.32 36.84 -0.14
CA THR A 305 22.80 36.55 1.21
C THR A 305 21.29 36.38 1.13
N LEU A 306 20.81 35.17 1.39
CA LEU A 306 19.41 34.86 1.51
C LEU A 306 18.97 35.01 2.96
N ARG A 307 17.93 35.81 3.21
CA ARG A 307 17.37 36.06 4.53
C ARG A 307 15.91 35.65 4.61
N LEU A 308 15.51 35.18 5.78
CA LEU A 308 14.14 34.81 6.07
C LEU A 308 13.85 34.99 7.56
N THR A 309 12.68 35.49 7.89
CA THR A 309 12.19 35.50 9.27
C THR A 309 11.33 34.25 9.52
N ARG A 310 11.21 33.85 10.80
CA ARG A 310 10.34 32.75 11.18
C ARG A 310 8.89 32.99 10.73
N SER A 311 8.37 34.21 10.86
CA SER A 311 7.01 34.57 10.45
C SER A 311 6.79 34.41 8.94
N GLU A 312 7.78 34.84 8.12
CA GLU A 312 7.70 34.63 6.67
C GLU A 312 7.75 33.14 6.30
N MET A 313 8.65 32.38 6.94
CA MET A 313 8.73 30.93 6.74
C MET A 313 7.41 30.25 7.11
N GLU A 314 6.85 30.56 8.28
CA GLU A 314 5.58 29.99 8.73
C GLU A 314 4.44 30.33 7.77
N ALA A 315 4.39 31.55 7.25
CA ALA A 315 3.38 31.94 6.25
C ALA A 315 3.51 31.14 4.93
N LEU A 316 4.74 30.86 4.47
CA LEU A 316 5.01 30.05 3.29
C LEU A 316 4.62 28.59 3.49
N VAL A 317 4.94 28.02 4.65
CA VAL A 317 4.79 26.58 4.93
C VAL A 317 3.38 26.21 5.38
N THR A 318 2.61 27.14 5.96
CA THR A 318 1.24 26.87 6.47
C THR A 318 0.32 26.19 5.45
N PRO A 319 0.23 26.61 4.17
CA PRO A 319 -0.64 25.94 3.21
C PRO A 319 -0.26 24.46 2.98
N VAL A 320 1.05 24.16 3.01
CA VAL A 320 1.55 22.79 2.87
C VAL A 320 1.22 21.98 4.13
N LEU A 321 1.41 22.53 5.32
CA LEU A 321 1.09 21.87 6.59
C LEU A 321 -0.40 21.56 6.73
N GLN A 322 -1.29 22.41 6.20
CA GLN A 322 -2.74 22.18 6.23
C GLN A 322 -3.17 20.91 5.49
N ARG A 323 -2.34 20.36 4.61
CA ARG A 323 -2.59 19.07 3.96
C ARG A 323 -2.62 17.91 4.96
N CYS A 324 -2.07 18.05 6.15
CA CYS A 324 -2.20 17.06 7.22
C CYS A 324 -3.64 16.91 7.75
N ALA A 325 -4.48 17.94 7.65
CA ALA A 325 -5.79 17.96 8.32
C ALA A 325 -6.80 16.92 7.77
N PRO A 326 -6.96 16.71 6.44
CA PRO A 326 -7.86 15.69 5.93
C PRO A 326 -7.50 14.25 6.38
N PRO A 327 -6.24 13.76 6.27
CA PRO A 327 -5.86 12.45 6.79
C PRO A 327 -6.11 12.28 8.29
N LEU A 328 -5.80 13.31 9.10
CA LEU A 328 -6.07 13.32 10.54
C LEU A 328 -7.54 13.12 10.85
N LYS A 329 -8.41 13.86 10.16
CA LYS A 329 -9.86 13.77 10.36
C LYS A 329 -10.38 12.37 10.02
N ARG A 330 -9.88 11.79 8.93
CA ARG A 330 -10.27 10.43 8.50
C ARG A 330 -9.80 9.37 9.48
N ALA A 331 -8.53 9.39 9.87
CA ALA A 331 -7.99 8.39 10.78
C ALA A 331 -8.77 8.33 12.09
N LEU A 332 -9.16 9.47 12.67
CA LEU A 332 -10.02 9.50 13.86
C LEU A 332 -11.42 8.95 13.59
N ALA A 333 -12.02 9.30 12.46
CA ALA A 333 -13.36 8.81 12.09
C ALA A 333 -13.37 7.29 11.89
N ASP A 334 -12.35 6.76 11.19
CA ASP A 334 -12.19 5.32 10.94
C ASP A 334 -11.93 4.53 12.23
N ALA A 335 -11.18 5.11 13.17
CA ALA A 335 -10.97 4.52 14.49
C ALA A 335 -12.20 4.62 15.41
N GLY A 336 -13.21 5.42 15.07
CA GLY A 336 -14.35 5.70 15.93
C GLY A 336 -13.98 6.49 17.20
N VAL A 337 -12.93 7.34 17.13
CA VAL A 337 -12.38 8.04 18.28
C VAL A 337 -12.54 9.55 18.12
N GLU A 338 -13.06 10.22 19.14
CA GLU A 338 -13.08 11.67 19.20
C GLU A 338 -11.74 12.23 19.70
N ARG A 339 -11.36 13.42 19.22
CA ARG A 339 -10.07 14.07 19.57
C ARG A 339 -9.82 14.15 21.08
N GLY A 340 -10.86 14.46 21.86
CA GLY A 340 -10.76 14.61 23.32
C GLY A 340 -10.62 13.29 24.09
N HIS A 341 -10.74 12.13 23.45
CA HIS A 341 -10.63 10.82 24.07
C HIS A 341 -9.29 10.15 23.84
N LEU A 342 -8.33 10.84 23.20
CA LEU A 342 -6.97 10.35 23.07
C LEU A 342 -6.22 10.50 24.40
N SER A 343 -5.49 9.46 24.79
CA SER A 343 -4.61 9.47 25.96
C SER A 343 -3.33 10.28 25.73
N GLY A 344 -2.94 10.45 24.46
CA GLY A 344 -1.80 11.28 24.07
C GLY A 344 -1.59 11.32 22.57
N VAL A 345 -0.74 12.28 22.13
CA VAL A 345 -0.29 12.42 20.75
C VAL A 345 1.22 12.30 20.72
N ILE A 346 1.76 11.30 20.05
CA ILE A 346 3.20 11.04 19.93
C ILE A 346 3.70 11.73 18.66
N LEU A 347 4.75 12.54 18.78
CA LEU A 347 5.40 13.18 17.64
C LEU A 347 6.58 12.35 17.16
N VAL A 348 6.62 12.13 15.85
CA VAL A 348 7.67 11.41 15.14
C VAL A 348 8.12 12.22 13.92
N GLY A 349 9.37 12.03 13.51
CA GLY A 349 9.95 12.68 12.34
C GLY A 349 10.51 14.08 12.59
N GLY A 350 11.61 14.40 11.90
CA GLY A 350 12.40 15.63 12.14
C GLY A 350 11.63 16.92 11.89
N ALA A 351 10.63 16.94 10.99
CA ALA A 351 9.83 18.14 10.73
C ALA A 351 8.93 18.52 11.92
N THR A 352 8.63 17.60 12.85
CA THR A 352 7.89 17.89 14.09
C THR A 352 8.66 18.73 15.10
N ARG A 353 9.97 18.96 14.86
CA ARG A 353 10.78 19.88 15.65
C ARG A 353 10.37 21.35 15.44
N MET A 354 9.76 21.67 14.28
CA MET A 354 9.33 23.04 13.95
C MET A 354 8.24 23.53 14.91
N PRO A 355 8.39 24.75 15.49
CA PRO A 355 7.37 25.33 16.38
C PRO A 355 5.98 25.43 15.74
N LEU A 356 5.92 25.72 14.45
CA LEU A 356 4.67 25.76 13.69
C LEU A 356 3.93 24.42 13.71
N VAL A 357 4.65 23.32 13.47
CA VAL A 357 4.07 21.97 13.46
C VAL A 357 3.55 21.59 14.85
N ARG A 358 4.33 21.88 15.90
CA ARG A 358 3.90 21.59 17.28
C ARG A 358 2.65 22.35 17.66
N ARG A 359 2.56 23.66 17.30
CA ARG A 359 1.34 24.45 17.51
C ARG A 359 0.16 23.89 16.73
N PHE A 360 0.36 23.54 15.46
CA PHE A 360 -0.68 22.93 14.64
C PHE A 360 -1.24 21.66 15.30
N VAL A 361 -0.38 20.78 15.78
CA VAL A 361 -0.78 19.52 16.45
C VAL A 361 -1.50 19.83 17.77
N GLU A 362 -0.96 20.74 18.61
CA GLU A 362 -1.58 21.14 19.89
C GLU A 362 -2.98 21.74 19.66
N GLU A 363 -3.11 22.66 18.71
CA GLU A 363 -4.40 23.27 18.36
C GLU A 363 -5.40 22.25 17.78
N TRP A 364 -4.90 21.35 16.93
CA TRP A 364 -5.72 20.37 16.25
C TRP A 364 -6.28 19.32 17.20
N PHE A 365 -5.46 18.77 18.10
CA PHE A 365 -5.83 17.75 19.09
C PHE A 365 -6.35 18.32 20.42
N GLY A 366 -6.11 19.60 20.69
CA GLY A 366 -6.50 20.25 21.95
C GLY A 366 -5.67 19.84 23.15
N GLN A 367 -4.50 19.21 22.95
CA GLN A 367 -3.60 18.76 24.00
C GLN A 367 -2.14 18.87 23.53
N LYS A 368 -1.22 19.02 24.49
CA LYS A 368 0.21 19.05 24.19
C LYS A 368 0.68 17.67 23.73
N PRO A 369 1.43 17.62 22.62
CA PRO A 369 1.99 16.37 22.15
C PRO A 369 3.10 15.86 23.08
N LEU A 370 3.27 14.53 23.11
CA LEU A 370 4.37 13.84 23.77
C LEU A 370 5.62 13.95 22.89
N ALA A 371 6.72 14.44 23.43
CA ALA A 371 7.98 14.64 22.73
C ALA A 371 9.19 14.36 23.65
N ASP A 372 9.03 13.39 24.56
CA ASP A 372 10.06 13.06 25.55
C ASP A 372 11.17 12.17 24.97
N ILE A 373 10.88 11.39 23.92
CA ILE A 373 11.85 10.62 23.15
C ILE A 373 12.26 11.42 21.93
N ASP A 374 13.51 11.32 21.51
CA ASP A 374 14.00 11.99 20.32
C ASP A 374 13.21 11.53 19.08
N PRO A 375 12.50 12.43 18.38
CA PRO A 375 11.66 12.07 17.24
C PRO A 375 12.44 11.51 16.04
N ASP A 376 13.77 11.71 15.98
CA ASP A 376 14.62 11.13 14.94
C ASP A 376 15.07 9.69 15.27
N GLN A 377 15.02 9.27 16.55
CA GLN A 377 15.51 7.96 16.99
C GLN A 377 14.39 6.98 17.35
N VAL A 378 13.22 7.49 17.73
CA VAL A 378 12.13 6.69 18.33
C VAL A 378 11.71 5.51 17.45
N VAL A 379 11.71 5.68 16.14
CA VAL A 379 11.34 4.64 15.16
C VAL A 379 12.39 3.52 15.13
N ALA A 380 13.67 3.87 15.05
CA ALA A 380 14.76 2.88 15.08
C ALA A 380 14.82 2.11 16.40
N LEU A 381 14.56 2.80 17.53
CA LEU A 381 14.51 2.18 18.86
C LEU A 381 13.36 1.15 18.95
N GLY A 382 12.17 1.48 18.45
CA GLY A 382 11.06 0.56 18.40
C GLY A 382 11.30 -0.63 17.46
N ALA A 383 11.93 -0.39 16.32
CA ALA A 383 12.34 -1.44 15.41
C ALA A 383 13.38 -2.39 16.03
N ALA A 384 14.31 -1.85 16.85
CA ALA A 384 15.28 -2.67 17.57
C ALA A 384 14.63 -3.56 18.63
N ILE A 385 13.62 -3.06 19.34
CA ILE A 385 12.82 -3.86 20.29
C ILE A 385 12.16 -5.03 19.55
N GLN A 386 11.51 -4.75 18.42
CA GLN A 386 10.87 -5.80 17.60
C GLN A 386 11.91 -6.80 17.05
N ALA A 387 13.08 -6.34 16.65
CA ALA A 387 14.15 -7.21 16.17
C ALA A 387 14.66 -8.14 17.27
N ASP A 388 14.83 -7.63 18.49
CA ASP A 388 15.23 -8.43 19.65
C ASP A 388 14.19 -9.49 20.01
N MET A 389 12.90 -9.13 19.99
CA MET A 389 11.79 -10.08 20.18
C MET A 389 11.83 -11.23 19.18
N LEU A 390 11.99 -10.92 17.89
CA LEU A 390 12.06 -11.93 16.82
C LEU A 390 13.32 -12.79 16.89
N ALA A 391 14.42 -12.26 17.42
CA ALA A 391 15.66 -13.01 17.67
C ALA A 391 15.62 -13.85 18.97
N GLY A 392 14.53 -13.84 19.73
CA GLY A 392 14.37 -14.58 20.99
C GLY A 392 15.02 -13.90 22.18
N GLY A 393 15.10 -12.57 22.18
CA GLY A 393 15.49 -11.74 23.32
C GLY A 393 14.53 -11.93 24.50
N ALA A 394 15.04 -11.92 25.72
CA ALA A 394 14.23 -12.12 26.91
C ALA A 394 13.57 -10.81 27.36
N GLY A 395 12.32 -10.88 27.81
CA GLY A 395 11.62 -9.79 28.51
C GLY A 395 10.47 -9.14 27.76
N HIS A 396 10.12 -9.62 26.56
CA HIS A 396 9.03 -9.04 25.73
C HIS A 396 8.03 -10.12 25.24
N ASP A 397 7.95 -11.27 25.90
CA ASP A 397 7.12 -12.41 25.50
C ASP A 397 5.62 -12.10 25.45
N ASP A 398 5.18 -11.07 26.15
CA ASP A 398 3.77 -10.66 26.27
C ASP A 398 3.37 -9.51 25.30
N VAL A 399 4.26 -9.08 24.40
CA VAL A 399 3.96 -7.97 23.48
C VAL A 399 3.45 -8.49 22.14
N LEU A 400 2.28 -8.01 21.73
CA LEU A 400 1.66 -8.34 20.45
C LEU A 400 1.42 -7.06 19.64
N LEU A 401 1.94 -7.02 18.41
CA LEU A 401 1.71 -5.94 17.45
C LEU A 401 0.68 -6.36 16.41
N LEU A 402 -0.40 -5.61 16.31
CA LEU A 402 -1.47 -5.81 15.35
C LEU A 402 -1.57 -4.56 14.45
N ASP A 403 -1.14 -4.71 13.22
CA ASP A 403 -1.20 -3.65 12.20
C ASP A 403 -2.41 -3.83 11.26
N VAL A 404 -2.65 -2.92 10.30
CA VAL A 404 -3.82 -2.95 9.44
C VAL A 404 -3.50 -2.73 7.96
N VAL A 405 -4.38 -3.24 7.09
CA VAL A 405 -4.34 -2.99 5.65
C VAL A 405 -4.81 -1.55 5.37
N PRO A 406 -4.04 -0.72 4.66
CA PRO A 406 -4.41 0.69 4.43
C PRO A 406 -5.54 0.89 3.42
N LEU A 407 -5.72 -0.02 2.46
CA LEU A 407 -6.74 0.00 1.40
C LEU A 407 -7.35 -1.37 1.20
N SER A 408 -8.63 -1.40 0.80
CA SER A 408 -9.34 -2.64 0.47
C SER A 408 -8.70 -3.37 -0.71
N LEU A 409 -8.66 -4.70 -0.63
CA LEU A 409 -8.11 -5.61 -1.62
C LEU A 409 -9.24 -6.46 -2.19
N GLY A 410 -9.31 -6.58 -3.50
CA GLY A 410 -10.40 -7.25 -4.17
C GLY A 410 -10.06 -7.87 -5.51
N LEU A 411 -11.07 -8.46 -6.12
CA LEU A 411 -11.00 -9.13 -7.41
C LEU A 411 -11.99 -8.49 -8.39
N GLU A 412 -11.59 -8.36 -9.67
CA GLU A 412 -12.51 -7.98 -10.74
C GLU A 412 -13.50 -9.10 -10.98
N THR A 413 -14.78 -8.77 -10.96
CA THR A 413 -15.88 -9.64 -11.36
C THR A 413 -16.49 -9.18 -12.67
N MET A 414 -17.41 -9.98 -13.22
CA MET A 414 -18.09 -9.67 -14.47
C MET A 414 -18.77 -8.29 -14.39
N GLY A 415 -18.67 -7.53 -15.48
CA GLY A 415 -19.16 -6.16 -15.55
C GLY A 415 -18.15 -5.11 -15.10
N GLY A 416 -16.91 -5.49 -14.76
CA GLY A 416 -15.87 -4.56 -14.28
C GLY A 416 -16.12 -4.05 -12.85
N VAL A 417 -16.78 -4.88 -12.03
CA VAL A 417 -17.06 -4.59 -10.62
C VAL A 417 -15.90 -5.10 -9.75
N ALA A 418 -15.49 -4.31 -8.77
CA ALA A 418 -14.50 -4.68 -7.77
C ALA A 418 -15.17 -5.36 -6.57
N GLU A 419 -14.99 -6.66 -6.43
CA GLU A 419 -15.45 -7.41 -5.26
C GLU A 419 -14.37 -7.40 -4.19
N LYS A 420 -14.62 -6.69 -3.07
CA LYS A 420 -13.68 -6.51 -1.98
C LYS A 420 -13.68 -7.74 -1.06
N LEU A 421 -12.53 -8.43 -0.95
CA LEU A 421 -12.36 -9.59 -0.09
C LEU A 421 -11.75 -9.21 1.27
N ILE A 422 -10.80 -8.30 1.28
CA ILE A 422 -10.21 -7.76 2.52
C ILE A 422 -10.47 -6.25 2.53
N HIS A 423 -11.16 -5.78 3.55
CA HIS A 423 -11.49 -4.36 3.70
C HIS A 423 -10.32 -3.58 4.33
N ARG A 424 -10.22 -2.28 4.00
CA ARG A 424 -9.26 -1.38 4.68
C ARG A 424 -9.45 -1.44 6.20
N ASN A 425 -8.39 -1.18 6.94
CA ASN A 425 -8.30 -1.29 8.38
C ASN A 425 -8.56 -2.71 8.94
N THR A 426 -8.54 -3.76 8.09
CA THR A 426 -8.49 -5.15 8.57
C THR A 426 -7.11 -5.42 9.16
N THR A 427 -7.09 -5.97 10.39
CA THR A 427 -5.85 -6.31 11.10
C THR A 427 -5.05 -7.39 10.37
N VAL A 428 -3.74 -7.19 10.25
CA VAL A 428 -2.81 -8.16 9.65
C VAL A 428 -2.03 -8.93 10.72
N PRO A 429 -1.65 -10.20 10.50
CA PRO A 429 -1.93 -10.99 9.28
C PRO A 429 -3.39 -11.39 9.16
N CYS A 430 -3.91 -11.42 7.93
CA CYS A 430 -5.29 -11.78 7.68
C CYS A 430 -5.46 -12.58 6.39
N GLY A 431 -6.59 -13.26 6.28
CA GLY A 431 -6.95 -13.99 5.07
C GLY A 431 -8.44 -13.94 4.81
N ALA A 432 -8.80 -13.90 3.53
CA ALA A 432 -10.18 -13.99 3.06
C ALA A 432 -10.26 -15.01 1.94
N ARG A 433 -11.40 -15.72 1.88
CA ARG A 433 -11.65 -16.77 0.89
C ARG A 433 -13.04 -16.60 0.34
N GLN A 434 -13.15 -16.68 -0.99
CA GLN A 434 -14.43 -16.62 -1.69
C GLN A 434 -14.44 -17.56 -2.89
N THR A 435 -15.61 -18.18 -3.14
CA THR A 435 -15.79 -19.07 -4.28
C THR A 435 -16.48 -18.34 -5.41
N PHE A 436 -15.88 -18.40 -6.60
CA PHE A 436 -16.42 -17.87 -7.86
C PHE A 436 -16.81 -19.01 -8.80
N THR A 437 -17.60 -18.71 -9.83
CA THR A 437 -18.05 -19.67 -10.81
C THR A 437 -17.79 -19.21 -12.24
N THR A 438 -17.85 -20.15 -13.20
CA THR A 438 -17.74 -19.82 -14.62
C THR A 438 -18.96 -19.05 -15.10
N PHE A 439 -18.73 -18.04 -15.95
CA PHE A 439 -19.76 -17.23 -16.57
C PHE A 439 -20.31 -17.87 -17.87
N ALA A 440 -19.46 -18.55 -18.63
CA ALA A 440 -19.81 -19.12 -19.91
C ALA A 440 -19.72 -20.65 -19.93
N ASP A 441 -20.56 -21.29 -20.76
CA ASP A 441 -20.46 -22.72 -21.03
C ASP A 441 -19.10 -23.07 -21.63
N LYS A 442 -18.55 -24.22 -21.21
CA LYS A 442 -17.24 -24.72 -21.67
C LYS A 442 -16.05 -23.79 -21.45
N GLN A 443 -16.15 -22.88 -20.51
CA GLN A 443 -15.02 -22.05 -20.09
C GLN A 443 -13.92 -22.91 -19.47
N THR A 444 -12.69 -22.81 -19.99
CA THR A 444 -11.54 -23.66 -19.60
C THR A 444 -10.49 -22.93 -18.80
N GLY A 445 -10.73 -21.67 -18.45
CA GLY A 445 -9.81 -20.85 -17.64
C GLY A 445 -10.50 -19.66 -17.00
N PHE A 446 -9.87 -19.13 -15.96
CA PHE A 446 -10.23 -17.89 -15.29
C PHE A 446 -9.09 -16.88 -15.41
N ASP A 447 -9.39 -15.67 -15.86
CA ASP A 447 -8.51 -14.53 -15.75
C ASP A 447 -8.83 -13.79 -14.44
N LEU A 448 -7.86 -13.79 -13.55
CA LEU A 448 -7.97 -13.19 -12.23
C LEU A 448 -7.25 -11.84 -12.25
N HIS A 449 -7.98 -10.77 -11.99
CA HIS A 449 -7.46 -9.42 -11.90
C HIS A 449 -7.62 -8.92 -10.46
N VAL A 450 -6.49 -8.83 -9.77
CA VAL A 450 -6.40 -8.36 -8.39
C VAL A 450 -6.34 -6.84 -8.40
N VAL A 451 -7.19 -6.22 -7.60
CA VAL A 451 -7.33 -4.76 -7.53
C VAL A 451 -7.28 -4.26 -6.09
N GLN A 452 -6.88 -3.01 -5.93
CA GLN A 452 -6.83 -2.29 -4.65
C GLN A 452 -7.58 -0.97 -4.76
N GLY A 453 -8.43 -0.66 -3.79
CA GLY A 453 -9.16 0.61 -3.74
C GLY A 453 -10.51 0.51 -3.09
N GLU A 454 -11.17 1.66 -2.95
CA GLU A 454 -12.45 1.78 -2.23
C GLU A 454 -13.66 1.94 -3.16
N ARG A 455 -13.44 2.12 -4.48
CA ARG A 455 -14.51 2.29 -5.46
C ARG A 455 -15.13 0.93 -5.85
N GLU A 456 -16.34 0.97 -6.39
CA GLU A 456 -17.07 -0.24 -6.79
C GLU A 456 -16.71 -0.70 -8.22
N LEU A 457 -16.18 0.18 -9.06
CA LEU A 457 -15.76 -0.16 -10.41
C LEU A 457 -14.24 -0.31 -10.48
N VAL A 458 -13.80 -1.35 -11.18
CA VAL A 458 -12.38 -1.68 -11.40
C VAL A 458 -11.63 -0.56 -12.12
N SER A 459 -12.30 0.20 -13.01
CA SER A 459 -11.71 1.36 -13.71
C SER A 459 -11.26 2.46 -12.75
N GLU A 460 -11.83 2.51 -11.55
CA GLU A 460 -11.54 3.48 -10.50
C GLU A 460 -10.68 2.89 -9.37
N CYS A 461 -10.29 1.62 -9.51
CA CYS A 461 -9.41 0.91 -8.61
C CYS A 461 -8.03 0.72 -9.26
N ARG A 462 -7.03 0.47 -8.43
CA ARG A 462 -5.71 0.15 -8.90
C ARG A 462 -5.59 -1.32 -9.26
N SER A 463 -4.99 -1.62 -10.42
CA SER A 463 -4.57 -2.96 -10.79
C SER A 463 -3.30 -3.36 -10.04
N LEU A 464 -3.34 -4.41 -9.25
CA LEU A 464 -2.18 -4.97 -8.57
C LEU A 464 -1.53 -6.10 -9.36
N ALA A 465 -2.34 -7.02 -9.89
CA ALA A 465 -1.82 -8.15 -10.64
C ALA A 465 -2.90 -8.75 -11.55
N ARG A 466 -2.45 -9.42 -12.63
CA ARG A 466 -3.30 -10.27 -13.47
C ARG A 466 -2.63 -11.62 -13.67
N PHE A 467 -3.38 -12.69 -13.48
CA PHE A 467 -2.92 -14.05 -13.76
C PHE A 467 -4.08 -14.95 -14.19
N THR A 468 -3.77 -16.04 -14.89
CA THR A 468 -4.77 -16.93 -15.45
C THR A 468 -4.65 -18.31 -14.84
N LEU A 469 -5.75 -18.86 -14.32
CA LEU A 469 -5.88 -20.28 -14.00
C LEU A 469 -6.42 -21.01 -15.24
N LYS A 470 -5.69 -22.00 -15.74
CA LYS A 470 -6.02 -22.81 -16.91
C LYS A 470 -6.29 -24.27 -16.54
N GLY A 471 -6.88 -25.03 -17.45
CA GLY A 471 -7.07 -26.47 -17.28
C GLY A 471 -8.37 -26.86 -16.55
N ILE A 472 -9.34 -25.96 -16.55
CA ILE A 472 -10.68 -26.23 -16.02
C ILE A 472 -11.44 -27.14 -17.02
N PRO A 473 -12.11 -28.19 -16.55
CA PRO A 473 -12.93 -29.02 -17.41
C PRO A 473 -14.06 -28.20 -18.05
N PRO A 474 -14.37 -28.42 -19.34
CA PRO A 474 -15.47 -27.74 -19.99
C PRO A 474 -16.79 -28.19 -19.40
N MET A 475 -17.40 -27.39 -18.55
CA MET A 475 -18.68 -27.61 -17.87
C MET A 475 -19.68 -26.51 -18.27
N PRO A 476 -20.99 -26.71 -18.01
CA PRO A 476 -21.98 -25.64 -18.11
C PRO A 476 -21.59 -24.45 -17.21
N ALA A 477 -22.00 -23.25 -17.61
CA ALA A 477 -21.80 -22.03 -16.82
C ALA A 477 -22.31 -22.20 -15.37
N GLY A 478 -21.61 -21.67 -14.41
CA GLY A 478 -21.95 -21.76 -12.98
C GLY A 478 -21.58 -23.08 -12.29
N MET A 479 -21.10 -24.10 -13.02
CA MET A 479 -20.78 -25.41 -12.43
C MET A 479 -19.35 -25.50 -11.88
N ALA A 480 -18.40 -24.90 -12.56
CA ALA A 480 -17.01 -24.87 -12.05
C ALA A 480 -16.93 -23.98 -10.80
N ARG A 481 -16.22 -24.45 -9.79
CA ARG A 481 -16.02 -23.72 -8.54
C ARG A 481 -14.57 -23.35 -8.39
N LEU A 482 -14.31 -22.06 -8.39
CA LEU A 482 -12.99 -21.46 -8.20
C LEU A 482 -12.93 -20.86 -6.80
N GLU A 483 -12.20 -21.50 -5.91
CA GLU A 483 -11.84 -20.93 -4.61
C GLU A 483 -10.68 -19.96 -4.79
N VAL A 484 -10.89 -18.69 -4.46
CA VAL A 484 -9.84 -17.65 -4.44
C VAL A 484 -9.54 -17.28 -3.01
N THR A 485 -8.27 -17.36 -2.64
CA THR A 485 -7.78 -17.05 -1.30
C THR A 485 -6.83 -15.86 -1.37
N PHE A 486 -7.13 -14.83 -0.61
CA PHE A 486 -6.27 -13.68 -0.34
C PHE A 486 -5.61 -13.88 1.03
N MET A 487 -4.31 -13.69 1.11
CA MET A 487 -3.55 -13.74 2.37
C MET A 487 -2.63 -12.53 2.42
N VAL A 488 -2.75 -11.74 3.48
CA VAL A 488 -1.83 -10.64 3.79
C VAL A 488 -1.00 -11.07 5.00
N ASP A 489 0.31 -11.12 4.83
CA ASP A 489 1.22 -11.52 5.90
C ASP A 489 1.43 -10.39 6.94
N ALA A 490 2.23 -10.67 7.96
CA ALA A 490 2.52 -9.70 9.02
C ALA A 490 3.34 -8.48 8.54
N ASP A 491 3.90 -8.55 7.33
CA ASP A 491 4.61 -7.43 6.68
C ASP A 491 3.70 -6.62 5.76
N GLY A 492 2.42 -7.01 5.64
CA GLY A 492 1.45 -6.38 4.77
C GLY A 492 1.57 -6.81 3.30
N ILE A 493 2.26 -7.91 2.98
CA ILE A 493 2.43 -8.38 1.61
C ILE A 493 1.31 -9.33 1.23
N LEU A 494 0.67 -9.04 0.10
CA LEU A 494 -0.46 -9.80 -0.42
C LEU A 494 0.00 -11.00 -1.26
N ARG A 495 -0.57 -12.16 -0.95
CA ARG A 495 -0.54 -13.37 -1.80
C ARG A 495 -1.96 -13.73 -2.21
N VAL A 496 -2.14 -14.04 -3.48
CA VAL A 496 -3.43 -14.51 -4.00
C VAL A 496 -3.22 -15.89 -4.61
N ALA A 497 -4.02 -16.84 -4.16
CA ALA A 497 -4.08 -18.18 -4.70
C ALA A 497 -5.49 -18.48 -5.23
N ALA A 498 -5.56 -19.20 -6.33
CA ALA A 498 -6.81 -19.66 -6.92
C ALA A 498 -6.74 -21.16 -7.15
N ARG A 499 -7.78 -21.89 -6.75
CA ARG A 499 -7.88 -23.33 -6.89
C ARG A 499 -9.24 -23.73 -7.44
N GLU A 500 -9.26 -24.54 -8.50
CA GLU A 500 -10.49 -25.16 -8.97
C GLU A 500 -10.75 -26.45 -8.15
N GLU A 501 -11.95 -26.51 -7.51
CA GLU A 501 -12.25 -27.52 -6.49
C GLU A 501 -12.37 -28.96 -7.05
N THR A 502 -12.78 -29.11 -8.32
CA THR A 502 -13.04 -30.45 -8.93
C THR A 502 -11.74 -31.12 -9.41
N THR A 503 -10.88 -30.37 -10.07
CA THR A 503 -9.62 -30.87 -10.65
C THR A 503 -8.42 -30.70 -9.74
N GLY A 504 -8.53 -29.79 -8.75
CA GLY A 504 -7.41 -29.39 -7.92
C GLY A 504 -6.34 -28.56 -8.64
N GLN A 505 -6.65 -28.03 -9.84
CA GLN A 505 -5.75 -27.12 -10.53
C GLN A 505 -5.57 -25.85 -9.70
N GLU A 506 -4.33 -25.43 -9.54
CA GLU A 506 -3.96 -24.27 -8.72
C GLU A 506 -3.11 -23.27 -9.53
N ALA A 507 -3.33 -22.00 -9.27
CA ALA A 507 -2.46 -20.91 -9.68
C ALA A 507 -2.32 -19.94 -8.51
N SER A 508 -1.12 -19.43 -8.30
CA SER A 508 -0.89 -18.43 -7.25
C SER A 508 0.05 -17.35 -7.74
N ILE A 509 -0.10 -16.16 -7.18
CA ILE A 509 0.80 -15.05 -7.41
C ILE A 509 1.10 -14.39 -6.06
N GLU A 510 2.37 -14.14 -5.80
CA GLU A 510 2.77 -13.11 -4.85
C GLU A 510 2.68 -11.80 -5.59
N VAL A 511 1.85 -10.90 -5.11
CA VAL A 511 1.61 -9.64 -5.79
C VAL A 511 2.90 -8.82 -5.75
N LYS A 512 3.50 -8.64 -6.92
CA LYS A 512 4.60 -7.69 -7.12
C LYS A 512 4.03 -6.55 -7.94
N PRO A 513 3.50 -5.50 -7.30
CA PRO A 513 2.93 -4.38 -8.03
C PRO A 513 4.00 -3.76 -8.90
N SER A 514 3.65 -3.52 -10.14
CA SER A 514 4.55 -2.87 -11.10
C SER A 514 4.84 -1.42 -10.72
N TYR A 515 3.97 -0.80 -9.91
CA TYR A 515 4.04 0.63 -9.54
C TYR A 515 3.35 0.91 -8.20
N GLY A 516 3.89 1.83 -7.39
CA GLY A 516 3.27 2.36 -6.18
C GLY A 516 2.14 3.36 -6.50
N LEU A 517 1.08 3.44 -5.66
CA LEU A 517 0.15 4.56 -5.65
C LEU A 517 0.82 5.80 -5.04
N THR A 518 0.50 6.98 -5.58
CA THR A 518 0.74 8.20 -4.83
C THR A 518 -0.33 8.34 -3.74
N ASP A 519 -0.02 8.97 -2.63
CA ASP A 519 -1.00 9.13 -1.55
C ASP A 519 -2.12 10.07 -1.93
N ASP A 520 -1.85 11.04 -2.83
CA ASP A 520 -2.89 11.85 -3.44
C ASP A 520 -3.91 10.95 -4.18
N GLU A 521 -3.44 9.87 -4.82
CA GLU A 521 -4.31 8.89 -5.45
C GLU A 521 -5.04 8.03 -4.44
N VAL A 522 -4.37 7.59 -3.36
CA VAL A 522 -4.99 6.85 -2.27
C VAL A 522 -6.02 7.73 -1.54
N GLU A 523 -5.65 8.96 -1.17
CA GLU A 523 -6.56 9.91 -0.57
C GLU A 523 -7.74 10.22 -1.48
N LYS A 524 -7.46 10.46 -2.76
CA LYS A 524 -8.47 10.67 -3.77
C LYS A 524 -9.39 9.46 -3.90
N MET A 525 -8.86 8.24 -3.97
CA MET A 525 -9.67 7.00 -4.01
C MET A 525 -10.62 6.89 -2.82
N ILE A 526 -10.14 7.21 -1.62
CA ILE A 526 -10.98 7.19 -0.41
C ILE A 526 -12.01 8.32 -0.43
N LEU A 527 -11.62 9.55 -0.75
CA LEU A 527 -12.53 10.69 -0.86
C LEU A 527 -13.57 10.48 -1.96
N ASP A 528 -13.14 10.01 -3.12
CA ASP A 528 -14.01 9.70 -4.26
C ASP A 528 -15.01 8.60 -3.90
N SER A 529 -14.63 7.60 -3.08
CA SER A 529 -15.54 6.55 -2.62
C SER A 529 -16.68 7.10 -1.76
N PHE A 530 -16.41 8.10 -0.91
CA PHE A 530 -17.45 8.76 -0.13
C PHE A 530 -18.28 9.73 -0.97
N ALA A 531 -17.63 10.52 -1.83
CA ALA A 531 -18.30 11.52 -2.65
C ALA A 531 -19.24 10.88 -3.69
N HIS A 532 -18.91 9.67 -4.17
CA HIS A 532 -19.63 8.97 -5.23
C HIS A 532 -20.35 7.70 -4.76
N ALA A 533 -20.48 7.48 -3.44
CA ALA A 533 -21.03 6.25 -2.88
C ALA A 533 -22.42 5.86 -3.48
N GLU A 534 -23.33 6.83 -3.67
CA GLU A 534 -24.63 6.56 -4.29
C GLU A 534 -24.52 6.24 -5.80
N ASP A 535 -23.61 6.93 -6.50
CA ASP A 535 -23.40 6.74 -7.93
C ASP A 535 -22.68 5.42 -8.19
N ASP A 536 -21.74 5.04 -7.32
CA ASP A 536 -21.05 3.75 -7.36
C ASP A 536 -22.00 2.59 -7.17
N VAL A 537 -22.91 2.66 -6.19
CA VAL A 537 -23.96 1.65 -6.00
C VAL A 537 -24.84 1.52 -7.24
N LYS A 538 -25.25 2.64 -7.85
CA LYS A 538 -26.04 2.63 -9.08
C LYS A 538 -25.26 2.03 -10.26
N ALA A 539 -23.96 2.40 -10.38
CA ALA A 539 -23.09 1.88 -11.42
C ALA A 539 -22.83 0.38 -11.27
N ARG A 540 -22.64 -0.11 -10.04
CA ARG A 540 -22.54 -1.54 -9.72
C ARG A 540 -23.83 -2.27 -10.10
N LEU A 541 -24.99 -1.81 -9.64
CA LEU A 541 -26.27 -2.41 -9.97
C LEU A 541 -26.53 -2.44 -11.48
N LEU A 542 -26.19 -1.36 -12.19
CA LEU A 542 -26.31 -1.31 -13.65
C LEU A 542 -25.39 -2.32 -14.33
N ALA A 543 -24.15 -2.47 -13.88
CA ALA A 543 -23.21 -3.44 -14.41
C ALA A 543 -23.68 -4.87 -14.18
N GLU A 544 -24.13 -5.20 -12.96
CA GLU A 544 -24.66 -6.52 -12.59
C GLU A 544 -25.90 -6.86 -13.42
N GLN A 545 -26.87 -5.95 -13.56
CA GLN A 545 -28.08 -6.16 -14.35
C GLN A 545 -27.79 -6.33 -15.85
N ARG A 546 -26.79 -5.65 -16.39
CA ARG A 546 -26.34 -5.85 -17.78
C ARG A 546 -25.76 -7.25 -17.99
N VAL A 547 -24.94 -7.74 -17.07
CA VAL A 547 -24.34 -9.08 -17.12
C VAL A 547 -25.43 -10.15 -17.03
N GLU A 548 -26.38 -10.00 -16.11
CA GLU A 548 -27.53 -10.91 -15.96
C GLU A 548 -28.38 -10.95 -17.24
N ALA A 549 -28.71 -9.77 -17.79
CA ALA A 549 -29.48 -9.65 -19.03
C ALA A 549 -28.78 -10.32 -20.22
N ASP A 550 -27.44 -10.18 -20.36
CA ASP A 550 -26.64 -10.84 -21.39
C ASP A 550 -26.73 -12.37 -21.29
N GLY A 551 -26.62 -12.92 -20.08
CA GLY A 551 -26.77 -14.34 -19.81
C GLY A 551 -28.16 -14.86 -20.20
N ILE A 552 -29.23 -14.17 -19.80
CA ILE A 552 -30.61 -14.54 -20.08
C ILE A 552 -30.93 -14.45 -21.58
N VAL A 553 -30.48 -13.39 -22.26
CA VAL A 553 -30.64 -13.23 -23.72
C VAL A 553 -29.94 -14.36 -24.47
N ALA A 554 -28.71 -14.69 -24.10
CA ALA A 554 -27.96 -15.79 -24.71
C ALA A 554 -28.67 -17.16 -24.50
N ALA A 555 -29.12 -17.44 -23.29
CA ALA A 555 -29.82 -18.65 -22.94
C ALA A 555 -31.18 -18.79 -23.70
N ALA A 556 -31.94 -17.69 -23.77
CA ALA A 556 -33.21 -17.70 -24.51
C ALA A 556 -33.00 -17.95 -26.01
N ARG A 557 -32.03 -17.31 -26.64
CA ARG A 557 -31.68 -17.53 -28.05
C ARG A 557 -31.20 -18.95 -28.31
N ALA A 558 -30.31 -19.47 -27.48
CA ALA A 558 -29.85 -20.86 -27.59
C ALA A 558 -31.01 -21.83 -27.46
N ALA A 559 -31.91 -21.64 -26.48
CA ALA A 559 -33.08 -22.47 -26.28
C ALA A 559 -34.02 -22.48 -27.50
N MET A 560 -34.27 -21.32 -28.14
CA MET A 560 -35.10 -21.21 -29.34
C MET A 560 -34.45 -21.84 -30.58
N GLN A 561 -33.13 -21.88 -30.66
CA GLN A 561 -32.37 -22.55 -31.72
C GLN A 561 -32.35 -24.06 -31.53
N ASP A 562 -32.20 -24.55 -30.31
CA ASP A 562 -32.12 -25.98 -29.99
C ASP A 562 -33.43 -26.72 -30.13
N ALA A 563 -34.56 -26.06 -29.89
CA ALA A 563 -35.88 -26.71 -29.91
C ALA A 563 -36.97 -25.85 -30.60
N PRO A 564 -36.76 -25.44 -31.86
CA PRO A 564 -37.67 -24.56 -32.57
C PRO A 564 -39.09 -25.16 -32.77
N GLU A 565 -39.19 -26.48 -32.76
CA GLU A 565 -40.43 -27.20 -32.90
C GLU A 565 -41.34 -27.21 -31.65
N LEU A 566 -40.84 -26.71 -30.53
CA LEU A 566 -41.61 -26.55 -29.29
C LEU A 566 -42.23 -25.16 -29.16
N LEU A 567 -41.95 -24.26 -30.09
CA LEU A 567 -42.56 -22.92 -30.12
C LEU A 567 -43.97 -23.02 -30.74
N GLU A 568 -44.95 -22.44 -30.07
CA GLU A 568 -46.32 -22.32 -30.59
C GLU A 568 -46.48 -21.04 -31.44
N ASP A 569 -47.60 -20.94 -32.18
CA ASP A 569 -47.89 -19.80 -33.06
C ASP A 569 -47.91 -18.47 -32.24
N GLY A 570 -47.12 -17.49 -32.67
CA GLY A 570 -46.98 -16.17 -32.03
C GLY A 570 -46.02 -16.11 -30.85
N GLU A 571 -45.55 -17.23 -30.30
CA GLU A 571 -44.59 -17.22 -29.20
C GLU A 571 -43.20 -16.74 -29.63
N ARG A 572 -42.76 -17.14 -30.82
CA ARG A 572 -41.47 -16.69 -31.38
C ARG A 572 -41.43 -15.15 -31.46
N GLU A 573 -42.49 -14.56 -32.03
CA GLU A 573 -42.61 -13.12 -32.17
C GLU A 573 -42.66 -12.41 -30.83
N ALA A 574 -43.35 -12.99 -29.84
CA ALA A 574 -43.45 -12.46 -28.49
C ALA A 574 -42.09 -12.50 -27.78
N ILE A 575 -41.36 -13.61 -27.86
CA ILE A 575 -40.03 -13.74 -27.26
C ILE A 575 -39.02 -12.83 -27.97
N ASP A 576 -39.05 -12.75 -29.32
CA ASP A 576 -38.16 -11.86 -30.08
C ASP A 576 -38.43 -10.37 -29.77
N ALA A 577 -39.69 -9.99 -29.54
CA ALA A 577 -40.05 -8.64 -29.14
C ALA A 577 -39.52 -8.34 -27.71
N ALA A 578 -39.64 -9.28 -26.79
CA ALA A 578 -39.12 -9.14 -25.43
C ALA A 578 -37.57 -9.10 -25.42
N LEU A 579 -36.88 -9.92 -26.23
CA LEU A 579 -35.44 -9.87 -26.42
C LEU A 579 -34.97 -8.50 -26.90
N LYS A 580 -35.64 -7.90 -27.89
CA LYS A 580 -35.35 -6.53 -28.34
C LYS A 580 -35.60 -5.50 -27.24
N GLY A 581 -36.61 -5.72 -26.40
CA GLY A 581 -36.86 -4.89 -25.24
C GLY A 581 -35.71 -4.89 -24.22
N VAL A 582 -35.16 -6.09 -23.94
CA VAL A 582 -34.00 -6.24 -23.06
C VAL A 582 -32.75 -5.57 -23.65
N GLU A 583 -32.52 -5.76 -24.96
CA GLU A 583 -31.38 -5.11 -25.65
C GLU A 583 -31.46 -3.59 -25.64
N ALA A 584 -32.65 -3.04 -25.84
CA ALA A 584 -32.89 -1.60 -25.78
C ALA A 584 -32.69 -1.04 -24.34
N ALA A 585 -33.25 -1.72 -23.34
CA ALA A 585 -33.07 -1.33 -21.92
C ALA A 585 -31.60 -1.42 -21.50
N ARG A 586 -30.87 -2.45 -21.92
CA ARG A 586 -29.45 -2.66 -21.65
C ARG A 586 -28.55 -1.52 -22.17
N ALA A 587 -28.92 -0.92 -23.30
CA ALA A 587 -28.18 0.21 -23.86
C ALA A 587 -28.38 1.51 -23.03
N GLY A 588 -29.40 1.56 -22.18
CA GLY A 588 -29.69 2.68 -21.28
C GLY A 588 -28.84 2.68 -20.01
N SER A 589 -29.12 3.65 -19.13
CA SER A 589 -28.45 3.83 -17.83
C SER A 589 -29.34 3.49 -16.62
N ASP A 590 -30.54 2.96 -16.84
CA ASP A 590 -31.49 2.63 -15.78
C ASP A 590 -31.53 1.11 -15.53
N HIS A 591 -30.99 0.67 -14.42
CA HIS A 591 -30.96 -0.73 -14.01
C HIS A 591 -32.38 -1.30 -13.72
N HIS A 592 -33.33 -0.47 -13.30
CA HIS A 592 -34.71 -0.90 -13.11
C HIS A 592 -35.39 -1.21 -14.45
N ALA A 593 -35.13 -0.43 -15.49
CA ALA A 593 -35.65 -0.69 -16.83
C ALA A 593 -35.12 -2.02 -17.39
N ILE A 594 -33.85 -2.35 -17.14
CA ILE A 594 -33.27 -3.65 -17.54
C ILE A 594 -33.98 -4.79 -16.83
N ARG A 595 -34.16 -4.69 -15.51
CA ARG A 595 -34.83 -5.70 -14.71
C ARG A 595 -36.27 -5.94 -15.18
N GLN A 596 -37.04 -4.87 -15.42
CA GLN A 596 -38.40 -4.98 -15.94
C GLN A 596 -38.46 -5.66 -17.31
N ALA A 597 -37.50 -5.35 -18.18
CA ALA A 597 -37.40 -5.98 -19.50
C ALA A 597 -37.06 -7.48 -19.40
N VAL A 598 -36.17 -7.87 -18.47
CA VAL A 598 -35.83 -9.26 -18.18
C VAL A 598 -37.05 -10.02 -17.63
N GLU A 599 -37.79 -9.42 -16.70
CA GLU A 599 -39.05 -9.99 -16.17
C GLU A 599 -40.09 -10.20 -17.29
N ALA A 600 -40.18 -9.26 -18.24
CA ALA A 600 -41.06 -9.40 -19.40
C ALA A 600 -40.61 -10.54 -20.33
N LEU A 601 -39.32 -10.74 -20.53
CA LEU A 601 -38.75 -11.84 -21.30
C LEU A 601 -39.01 -13.19 -20.61
N ASP A 602 -38.83 -13.28 -19.29
CA ASP A 602 -39.14 -14.47 -18.51
C ASP A 602 -40.62 -14.87 -18.67
N HIS A 603 -41.50 -13.88 -18.53
CA HIS A 603 -42.94 -14.12 -18.72
C HIS A 603 -43.27 -14.59 -20.13
N ALA A 604 -42.70 -13.99 -21.17
CA ALA A 604 -42.93 -14.38 -22.57
C ALA A 604 -42.38 -15.76 -22.91
N SER A 605 -41.25 -16.16 -22.33
CA SER A 605 -40.57 -17.42 -22.62
C SER A 605 -41.02 -18.59 -21.73
N LYS A 606 -41.71 -18.35 -20.63
CA LYS A 606 -42.11 -19.36 -19.63
C LYS A 606 -42.89 -20.55 -20.19
N PRO A 607 -43.91 -20.38 -21.07
CA PRO A 607 -44.63 -21.53 -21.65
C PRO A 607 -43.69 -22.42 -22.48
N PHE A 608 -42.86 -21.81 -23.32
CA PHE A 608 -41.86 -22.51 -24.13
C PHE A 608 -40.83 -23.24 -23.24
N ALA A 609 -40.29 -22.60 -22.22
CA ALA A 609 -39.35 -23.21 -21.30
C ALA A 609 -39.96 -24.40 -20.55
N THR A 610 -41.26 -24.33 -20.17
CA THR A 610 -41.97 -25.42 -19.53
C THR A 610 -42.10 -26.64 -20.46
N ARG A 611 -42.45 -26.44 -21.74
CA ARG A 611 -42.52 -27.54 -22.72
C ARG A 611 -41.14 -28.17 -22.96
N ARG A 612 -40.10 -27.35 -23.04
CA ARG A 612 -38.72 -27.85 -23.20
C ARG A 612 -38.27 -28.68 -21.99
N MET A 613 -38.58 -28.23 -20.78
CA MET A 613 -38.29 -29.00 -19.56
C MET A 613 -39.05 -30.31 -19.50
N ASN A 614 -40.35 -30.31 -19.79
CA ASN A 614 -41.16 -31.51 -19.82
C ASN A 614 -40.64 -32.53 -20.84
N ARG A 615 -40.25 -32.08 -22.05
CA ARG A 615 -39.64 -32.92 -23.07
C ARG A 615 -38.31 -33.54 -22.61
N ALA A 616 -37.45 -32.74 -21.94
CA ALA A 616 -36.21 -33.25 -21.40
C ALA A 616 -36.43 -34.32 -20.32
N LEU A 617 -37.42 -34.10 -19.43
CA LEU A 617 -37.84 -35.10 -18.45
C LEU A 617 -38.37 -36.39 -19.11
N GLU A 618 -39.26 -36.26 -20.10
CA GLU A 618 -39.78 -37.44 -20.85
C GLU A 618 -38.65 -38.20 -21.52
N GLN A 619 -37.68 -37.53 -22.13
CA GLN A 619 -36.53 -38.18 -22.76
C GLN A 619 -35.59 -38.83 -21.75
N GLY A 620 -35.36 -38.19 -20.60
CA GLY A 620 -34.49 -38.69 -19.52
C GLY A 620 -35.06 -39.92 -18.82
N PHE A 621 -36.41 -40.09 -18.82
CA PHE A 621 -37.10 -41.21 -18.17
C PHE A 621 -37.60 -42.27 -19.14
N ARG A 622 -37.51 -42.06 -20.45
CA ARG A 622 -37.90 -43.07 -21.45
C ARG A 622 -37.11 -44.37 -21.27
N GLY A 623 -37.85 -45.46 -21.02
CA GLY A 623 -37.28 -46.81 -20.89
C GLY A 623 -36.80 -47.19 -19.48
N ARG A 624 -37.03 -46.34 -18.46
CA ARG A 624 -36.76 -46.70 -17.06
C ARG A 624 -38.03 -47.21 -16.36
N ALA A 625 -37.88 -48.25 -15.54
CA ALA A 625 -38.97 -48.71 -14.69
C ALA A 625 -39.29 -47.67 -13.61
N VAL A 626 -40.55 -47.54 -13.21
CA VAL A 626 -41.02 -46.52 -12.24
C VAL A 626 -40.23 -46.58 -10.93
N ASP A 627 -39.90 -47.79 -10.47
CA ASP A 627 -39.13 -47.99 -9.23
C ASP A 627 -37.66 -47.45 -9.32
N ALA A 628 -37.08 -47.45 -10.54
CA ALA A 628 -35.74 -46.90 -10.78
C ALA A 628 -35.74 -45.37 -10.86
N VAL A 629 -36.86 -44.78 -11.24
CA VAL A 629 -37.05 -43.31 -11.26
C VAL A 629 -37.21 -42.77 -9.85
N ASP A 630 -37.99 -43.46 -9.01
CA ASP A 630 -38.16 -43.08 -7.58
C ASP A 630 -36.86 -43.21 -6.79
N ALA A 631 -36.02 -44.21 -7.07
CA ALA A 631 -34.69 -44.31 -6.47
C ALA A 631 -33.78 -43.13 -6.83
N THR A 632 -33.79 -42.70 -8.11
CA THR A 632 -32.95 -41.57 -8.59
C THR A 632 -33.42 -40.22 -8.03
N LEU A 633 -34.72 -40.02 -7.81
CA LEU A 633 -35.28 -38.80 -7.21
C LEU A 633 -35.02 -38.71 -5.71
N ASN A 634 -34.89 -39.84 -5.03
CA ASN A 634 -34.60 -39.90 -3.60
C ASN A 634 -33.10 -39.83 -3.26
N GLU A 635 -32.21 -40.08 -4.24
CA GLU A 635 -30.74 -39.98 -4.08
C GLU A 635 -30.19 -38.57 -4.32
N THR A 636 -30.98 -37.60 -4.79
CA THR A 636 -30.51 -36.21 -4.95
C THR A 636 -30.36 -35.59 -3.58
N PRO A 637 -29.15 -35.15 -3.16
CA PRO A 637 -28.94 -34.50 -1.87
C PRO A 637 -29.80 -33.24 -1.78
N ARG A 638 -30.65 -33.14 -0.79
CA ARG A 638 -31.31 -31.90 -0.42
C ARG A 638 -30.19 -30.93 -0.03
N GLY A 639 -30.00 -29.89 -0.81
CA GLY A 639 -29.11 -28.82 -0.51
C GLY A 639 -29.31 -28.30 0.93
N PRO A 640 -28.26 -27.86 1.64
CA PRO A 640 -28.39 -27.38 3.00
C PRO A 640 -29.29 -26.14 2.98
N GLY A 641 -30.49 -26.32 3.55
CA GLY A 641 -31.43 -25.25 3.78
C GLY A 641 -30.82 -24.21 4.72
N GLY A 642 -31.02 -22.95 4.41
CA GLY A 642 -30.49 -21.81 5.11
C GLY A 642 -30.87 -21.73 6.60
N ARG A 643 -29.94 -21.23 7.35
CA ARG A 643 -30.12 -20.39 8.54
C ARG A 643 -29.15 -19.24 8.45
#